data_efe4cbbc664b96a0ee4bb86d228b9843
#
_entry.id   efe4cbbc664b96a0ee4bb86d228b9843
#
_cell.length_a   1.000
_cell.length_b   1.000
_cell.length_c   1.000
_cell.angle_alpha   90.00
_cell.angle_beta   90.00
_cell.angle_gamma   90.00
#
_symmetry.space_group_name_H-M   'P 1'
#
loop_
_entity.id
_entity.type
_entity.pdbx_description
1 polymer ?
#
loop_
_entity_poly.entity_id
_entity_poly.type
_entity_poly.pdbx_seq_one_letter_code
_entity_poly.pdbx_strand_id
1 'polypeptide(L)'
;MLPSDAKTLDTKLNPPASVVTQVPRPAISEQIAATSVNLVLVRAPAGFGKTTIMAQARERMESEGIATAWLTLDRADNDVSRFLSCLEEAALRLSVETPNDHTPLNAMAALTAHTQPFTLFFDDFEVVHEPAVLGLVREIIERLPRRGRLVIGSRSLPNLGVGRLRARGQLLEINTDRLRFTLDETQVFFGLRAHRPLPAETVALLHRKTEGWAAAIWLASMALDRQDADGSLIERFSGSDRTVAEYLAEDVLSHQPPGIRDFLLRTSILRQLNVSVCQALNPHVDCVMILDQLDASNLFLTPVTGQARTWRYHSLFADFLRAQLAREWPNELARLHLAASGWYESHNRPVPAIDHAIEGGDYPHALNLLNKHGQSFLEQGRMRLLSRWFAAIPEHQLEKHRFLQLIALWADCFTHGPWDVMQRLEQWDCIHSPEPEVRAGTHTLYPLLLAMQDRYDEAYRAGRESLARLPTGLAFADSTLLNTMASVTSVMGDAHESQRLLDAARQAQRESTFSRMYTESLEGMLDLYEGRLRQATAHFRMAVDSTHAVSYNHSHGNALAGVLYASVAYEANQLEQAEHLLNVYLPLVRDVGLPDHMILSHVMRSRIAFHAGDIDAAFQALIELEYLGCQRQLPRVVSAAKLERAHMLLLQGNGPAARDELQRAEDRALWERERRQRLAAHDLDYMALARARWDIAFGNARTALPVLEQEIHTAVQAARNRRALKLRLVRALALQRMGDLAAAIEEIGGVLRFASQEGFMRLILDEGPAVGALIQRYDTATREAALVSGSRSDPILVDYLQRLLQVLGPAPLDNEASTAAGALQEPLTRKEIRALQLLAEGYSNSAMAEKLFVSDSTVRTHLRNINMKLGARSRTQAVAIARKFGVIR
;
A
#
# COMPACT_ATOMS: atom_id res chain seq x y z
N MET A 1 15.60 1.69 18.18
CA MET A 1 14.41 1.23 18.95
C MET A 1 14.59 1.58 20.43
N LEU A 2 13.68 2.38 20.99
CA LEU A 2 13.64 2.55 22.45
C LEU A 2 13.18 1.22 23.09
N PRO A 3 13.67 0.83 24.25
CA PRO A 3 13.33 -0.47 24.87
C PRO A 3 11.84 -0.73 25.12
N SER A 4 10.99 0.31 25.05
CA SER A 4 9.54 0.17 25.21
C SER A 4 8.83 -0.35 23.95
N ASP A 5 9.39 -0.11 22.76
CA ASP A 5 8.73 -0.47 21.51
C ASP A 5 8.93 -1.96 21.17
N ALA A 6 10.08 -2.52 21.49
CA ALA A 6 10.36 -3.95 21.34
C ALA A 6 9.42 -4.81 22.21
N LYS A 7 9.07 -4.35 23.42
CA LYS A 7 8.15 -5.06 24.32
C LYS A 7 6.68 -5.01 23.85
N THR A 8 6.29 -3.92 23.18
CA THR A 8 4.94 -3.79 22.62
C THR A 8 4.76 -4.67 21.38
N LEU A 9 5.81 -4.91 20.63
CA LEU A 9 5.81 -5.77 19.47
C LEU A 9 5.63 -7.24 19.86
N ASP A 10 6.33 -7.69 20.89
CA ASP A 10 6.29 -9.09 21.35
C ASP A 10 4.88 -9.51 21.83
N THR A 11 4.11 -8.60 22.38
CA THR A 11 2.72 -8.86 22.80
C THR A 11 1.74 -9.06 21.64
N LYS A 12 2.04 -8.55 20.46
CA LYS A 12 1.23 -8.71 19.26
C LYS A 12 1.53 -10.01 18.51
N LEU A 13 2.72 -10.53 18.70
CA LEU A 13 3.24 -11.68 17.96
C LEU A 13 2.94 -13.01 18.63
N ASN A 14 2.19 -12.99 19.72
CA ASN A 14 1.71 -14.18 20.41
C ASN A 14 0.18 -14.10 20.55
N PRO A 15 -0.51 -15.26 20.49
CA PRO A 15 -1.92 -15.29 20.85
C PRO A 15 -2.10 -14.84 22.31
N PRO A 16 -3.26 -14.27 22.66
CA PRO A 16 -3.58 -14.00 24.06
C PRO A 16 -3.40 -15.25 24.89
N ALA A 17 -2.82 -15.09 26.10
CA ALA A 17 -2.65 -16.20 27.02
C ALA A 17 -3.99 -16.91 27.23
N SER A 18 -4.00 -18.21 27.09
CA SER A 18 -5.21 -19.00 27.21
C SER A 18 -5.70 -19.02 28.65
N VAL A 19 -6.96 -18.65 28.84
CA VAL A 19 -7.65 -18.90 30.10
C VAL A 19 -7.74 -20.40 30.33
N VAL A 20 -7.46 -20.88 31.53
CA VAL A 20 -7.22 -22.26 31.93
C VAL A 20 -8.29 -23.29 31.52
N THR A 21 -9.47 -22.88 31.05
CA THR A 21 -10.58 -23.77 30.71
C THR A 21 -11.10 -23.47 29.31
N GLN A 22 -10.46 -24.04 28.29
CA GLN A 22 -10.98 -23.98 26.90
C GLN A 22 -11.68 -25.30 26.56
N VAL A 23 -12.84 -25.21 25.93
CA VAL A 23 -13.48 -26.35 25.29
C VAL A 23 -12.68 -26.73 24.05
N PRO A 24 -12.12 -27.94 23.98
CA PRO A 24 -11.44 -28.41 22.76
C PRO A 24 -12.44 -28.54 21.60
N ARG A 25 -12.06 -27.98 20.44
CA ARG A 25 -12.88 -28.08 19.22
C ARG A 25 -12.09 -28.72 18.08
N PRO A 26 -11.80 -30.03 18.19
CA PRO A 26 -10.92 -30.73 17.27
C PRO A 26 -11.43 -30.69 15.83
N ALA A 27 -12.72 -30.81 15.60
CA ALA A 27 -13.30 -30.78 14.25
C ALA A 27 -13.01 -29.48 13.48
N ILE A 28 -13.04 -28.32 14.15
CA ILE A 28 -12.79 -27.03 13.50
C ILE A 28 -11.28 -26.77 13.41
N SER A 29 -10.53 -27.01 14.49
CA SER A 29 -9.07 -26.83 14.47
C SER A 29 -8.39 -27.72 13.44
N GLU A 30 -8.85 -28.98 13.30
CA GLU A 30 -8.39 -29.92 12.27
C GLU A 30 -8.73 -29.44 10.85
N GLN A 31 -9.94 -28.95 10.63
CA GLN A 31 -10.32 -28.39 9.34
C GLN A 31 -9.46 -27.18 8.95
N ILE A 32 -9.13 -26.31 9.92
CA ILE A 32 -8.19 -25.21 9.69
C ILE A 32 -6.79 -25.75 9.40
N ALA A 33 -6.34 -26.78 10.11
CA ALA A 33 -5.02 -27.37 9.94
C ALA A 33 -4.87 -28.18 8.64
N ALA A 34 -5.88 -28.94 8.26
CA ALA A 34 -5.83 -29.87 7.13
C ALA A 34 -6.18 -29.24 5.77
N THR A 35 -6.71 -28.01 5.74
CA THR A 35 -7.14 -27.38 4.48
C THR A 35 -5.96 -27.09 3.55
N SER A 36 -6.19 -27.22 2.25
CA SER A 36 -5.21 -26.88 1.21
C SER A 36 -5.36 -25.47 0.64
N VAL A 37 -6.34 -24.69 1.13
CA VAL A 37 -6.55 -23.30 0.64
C VAL A 37 -5.58 -22.33 1.30
N ASN A 38 -5.23 -21.27 0.57
CA ASN A 38 -4.31 -20.25 1.04
C ASN A 38 -4.93 -19.29 2.07
N LEU A 39 -6.25 -19.10 2.05
CA LEU A 39 -6.96 -18.22 2.98
C LEU A 39 -8.01 -18.98 3.79
N VAL A 40 -7.91 -18.84 5.11
CA VAL A 40 -8.98 -19.23 6.06
C VAL A 40 -9.51 -17.96 6.71
N LEU A 41 -10.81 -17.70 6.61
CA LEU A 41 -11.48 -16.57 7.24
C LEU A 41 -12.38 -17.06 8.39
N VAL A 42 -11.99 -16.75 9.62
CA VAL A 42 -12.76 -17.01 10.84
C VAL A 42 -13.56 -15.74 11.17
N ARG A 43 -14.85 -15.74 10.83
CA ARG A 43 -15.68 -14.53 10.92
C ARG A 43 -16.88 -14.75 11.85
N ALA A 44 -16.92 -13.97 12.93
CA ALA A 44 -18.07 -13.88 13.82
C ALA A 44 -18.00 -12.61 14.66
N PRO A 45 -19.11 -12.14 15.26
CA PRO A 45 -19.10 -11.09 16.24
C PRO A 45 -18.16 -11.35 17.43
N ALA A 46 -18.07 -10.38 18.35
CA ALA A 46 -17.26 -10.56 19.55
C ALA A 46 -17.81 -11.72 20.42
N GLY A 47 -16.93 -12.42 21.12
CA GLY A 47 -17.33 -13.46 22.08
C GLY A 47 -17.69 -14.83 21.48
N PHE A 48 -17.56 -15.06 20.17
CA PHE A 48 -17.79 -16.37 19.55
C PHE A 48 -16.57 -17.30 19.55
N GLY A 49 -15.48 -16.90 20.19
CA GLY A 49 -14.27 -17.74 20.32
C GLY A 49 -13.39 -17.79 19.08
N LYS A 50 -13.40 -16.76 18.21
CA LYS A 50 -12.50 -16.67 17.05
C LYS A 50 -11.03 -16.88 17.42
N THR A 51 -10.51 -16.03 18.31
CA THR A 51 -9.14 -16.11 18.80
C THR A 51 -8.81 -17.46 19.41
N THR A 52 -9.74 -18.03 20.18
CA THR A 52 -9.58 -19.34 20.83
C THR A 52 -9.42 -20.46 19.82
N ILE A 53 -10.29 -20.53 18.79
CA ILE A 53 -10.19 -21.59 17.77
C ILE A 53 -8.95 -21.43 16.90
N MET A 54 -8.55 -20.19 16.62
CA MET A 54 -7.30 -19.92 15.90
C MET A 54 -6.08 -20.35 16.73
N ALA A 55 -6.09 -20.12 18.05
CA ALA A 55 -5.03 -20.58 18.94
C ALA A 55 -4.98 -22.12 19.02
N GLN A 56 -6.12 -22.82 19.14
CA GLN A 56 -6.19 -24.28 19.10
C GLN A 56 -5.70 -24.85 17.77
N ALA A 57 -6.05 -24.21 16.66
CA ALA A 57 -5.55 -24.61 15.34
C ALA A 57 -4.03 -24.40 15.23
N ARG A 58 -3.50 -23.33 15.78
CA ARG A 58 -2.06 -23.05 15.85
C ARG A 58 -1.34 -24.13 16.65
N GLU A 59 -1.77 -24.41 17.88
CA GLU A 59 -1.18 -25.44 18.75
C GLU A 59 -1.13 -26.81 18.05
N ARG A 60 -2.21 -27.17 17.34
CA ARG A 60 -2.26 -28.39 16.55
C ARG A 60 -1.23 -28.39 15.42
N MET A 61 -1.15 -27.30 14.63
CA MET A 61 -0.19 -27.19 13.55
C MET A 61 1.26 -27.26 14.06
N GLU A 62 1.55 -26.60 15.17
CA GLU A 62 2.87 -26.66 15.81
C GLU A 62 3.22 -28.08 16.27
N SER A 63 2.25 -28.82 16.81
CA SER A 63 2.44 -30.21 17.18
C SER A 63 2.67 -31.14 15.96
N GLU A 64 2.19 -30.75 14.78
CA GLU A 64 2.42 -31.44 13.51
C GLU A 64 3.70 -30.95 12.79
N GLY A 65 4.48 -30.07 13.41
CA GLY A 65 5.74 -29.53 12.86
C GLY A 65 5.58 -28.43 11.80
N ILE A 66 4.40 -27.80 11.72
CA ILE A 66 4.15 -26.68 10.82
C ILE A 66 4.56 -25.38 11.53
N ALA A 67 5.42 -24.60 10.89
CA ALA A 67 5.83 -23.31 11.43
C ALA A 67 4.64 -22.34 11.46
N THR A 68 4.49 -21.60 12.58
CA THR A 68 3.40 -20.65 12.73
C THR A 68 3.89 -19.28 13.20
N ALA A 69 3.23 -18.22 12.74
CA ALA A 69 3.41 -16.89 13.29
C ALA A 69 2.05 -16.24 13.54
N TRP A 70 1.99 -15.41 14.57
CA TRP A 70 0.77 -14.73 15.02
C TRP A 70 0.96 -13.23 14.99
N LEU A 71 -0.09 -12.51 14.59
CA LEU A 71 -0.13 -11.05 14.64
C LEU A 71 -1.53 -10.60 15.09
N THR A 72 -1.64 -10.03 16.27
CA THR A 72 -2.85 -9.34 16.72
C THR A 72 -2.80 -7.89 16.25
N LEU A 73 -3.79 -7.47 15.48
CA LEU A 73 -3.85 -6.16 14.85
C LEU A 73 -4.56 -5.13 15.74
N ASP A 74 -4.14 -3.89 15.65
CA ASP A 74 -4.79 -2.74 16.29
C ASP A 74 -4.96 -1.58 15.29
N ARG A 75 -5.63 -0.50 15.72
CA ARG A 75 -5.85 0.67 14.84
C ARG A 75 -4.58 1.32 14.34
N ALA A 76 -3.46 1.19 15.06
CA ALA A 76 -2.20 1.75 14.63
C ALA A 76 -1.57 0.96 13.47
N ASP A 77 -1.99 -0.29 13.25
CA ASP A 77 -1.54 -1.11 12.11
C ASP A 77 -2.20 -0.71 10.78
N ASN A 78 -3.03 0.31 10.77
CA ASN A 78 -3.41 1.02 9.55
C ASN A 78 -2.26 1.89 8.99
N ASP A 79 -1.19 2.09 9.76
CA ASP A 79 0.06 2.61 9.23
C ASP A 79 0.81 1.49 8.48
N VAL A 80 1.09 1.73 7.20
CA VAL A 80 1.72 0.72 6.31
C VAL A 80 3.08 0.29 6.82
N SER A 81 3.90 1.24 7.28
CA SER A 81 5.25 0.94 7.76
C SER A 81 5.21 0.11 9.02
N ARG A 82 4.29 0.43 9.93
CA ARG A 82 4.08 -0.34 11.14
C ARG A 82 3.58 -1.76 10.84
N PHE A 83 2.61 -1.88 9.93
CA PHE A 83 2.11 -3.20 9.52
C PHE A 83 3.21 -4.04 8.90
N LEU A 84 4.04 -3.47 8.00
CA LEU A 84 5.18 -4.15 7.39
C LEU A 84 6.22 -4.58 8.42
N SER A 85 6.56 -3.74 9.41
CA SER A 85 7.49 -4.10 10.48
C SER A 85 6.95 -5.23 11.36
N CYS A 86 5.65 -5.22 11.67
CA CYS A 86 5.02 -6.32 12.40
C CYS A 86 5.01 -7.62 11.57
N LEU A 87 4.79 -7.51 10.26
CA LEU A 87 4.82 -8.63 9.33
C LEU A 87 6.23 -9.22 9.20
N GLU A 88 7.26 -8.36 9.14
CA GLU A 88 8.67 -8.77 9.10
C GLU A 88 9.04 -9.59 10.34
N GLU A 89 8.70 -9.10 11.51
CA GLU A 89 8.96 -9.81 12.77
C GLU A 89 8.17 -11.13 12.85
N ALA A 90 6.93 -11.16 12.33
CA ALA A 90 6.16 -12.40 12.21
C ALA A 90 6.82 -13.38 11.21
N ALA A 91 7.34 -12.89 10.09
CA ALA A 91 8.05 -13.70 9.10
C ALA A 91 9.37 -14.27 9.64
N LEU A 92 10.12 -13.49 10.43
CA LEU A 92 11.33 -13.97 11.10
C LEU A 92 11.07 -15.16 12.02
N ARG A 93 9.91 -15.22 12.69
CA ARG A 93 9.52 -16.37 13.52
C ARG A 93 9.22 -17.65 12.73
N LEU A 94 8.93 -17.52 11.44
CA LEU A 94 8.74 -18.68 10.54
C LEU A 94 10.05 -19.22 9.99
N SER A 95 11.11 -18.42 9.91
CA SER A 95 12.35 -18.76 9.23
C SER A 95 13.40 -19.30 10.21
N VAL A 96 14.00 -20.43 9.90
CA VAL A 96 15.14 -21.02 10.64
C VAL A 96 16.47 -20.41 10.16
N GLU A 97 16.50 -19.82 8.96
CA GLU A 97 17.68 -19.14 8.38
C GLU A 97 17.28 -17.74 7.91
N THR A 98 17.89 -16.72 8.49
CA THR A 98 17.66 -15.32 8.12
C THR A 98 18.59 -14.90 6.98
N PRO A 99 18.11 -14.27 5.90
CA PRO A 99 18.97 -13.49 5.01
C PRO A 99 19.55 -12.29 5.78
N ASN A 100 20.81 -11.96 5.54
CA ASN A 100 21.54 -10.88 6.21
C ASN A 100 21.03 -9.45 5.91
N ASP A 101 19.85 -9.27 5.32
CA ASP A 101 19.36 -7.99 4.85
C ASP A 101 17.90 -7.80 5.33
N HIS A 102 17.72 -7.01 6.40
CA HIS A 102 16.45 -6.78 7.08
C HIS A 102 15.67 -5.61 6.45
N THR A 103 15.01 -5.84 5.33
CA THR A 103 14.04 -4.86 4.78
C THR A 103 12.63 -5.43 4.74
N PRO A 104 11.56 -4.66 4.99
CA PRO A 104 10.17 -5.14 4.95
C PRO A 104 9.73 -5.68 3.59
N LEU A 105 10.38 -5.26 2.50
CA LEU A 105 10.28 -5.89 1.19
C LEU A 105 10.79 -7.34 1.20
N ASN A 106 11.72 -7.65 2.10
CA ASN A 106 12.24 -9.00 2.29
C ASN A 106 11.27 -9.90 3.04
N ALA A 107 10.38 -9.37 3.89
CA ALA A 107 9.34 -10.17 4.54
C ALA A 107 8.41 -10.84 3.51
N MET A 108 7.96 -10.09 2.51
CA MET A 108 7.15 -10.64 1.42
C MET A 108 7.94 -11.65 0.57
N ALA A 109 9.19 -11.30 0.23
CA ALA A 109 10.07 -12.21 -0.50
C ALA A 109 10.36 -13.48 0.31
N ALA A 110 10.61 -13.35 1.62
CA ALA A 110 10.82 -14.47 2.53
C ALA A 110 9.59 -15.39 2.62
N LEU A 111 8.39 -14.82 2.75
CA LEU A 111 7.14 -15.58 2.77
C LEU A 111 6.88 -16.32 1.46
N THR A 112 7.17 -15.69 0.32
CA THR A 112 6.97 -16.30 -1.00
C THR A 112 8.03 -17.35 -1.35
N ALA A 113 9.26 -17.18 -0.87
CA ALA A 113 10.36 -18.11 -1.07
C ALA A 113 10.37 -19.28 -0.06
N HIS A 114 9.50 -19.26 0.96
CA HIS A 114 9.48 -20.26 2.00
C HIS A 114 9.08 -21.63 1.45
N THR A 115 9.95 -22.64 1.62
CA THR A 115 9.77 -23.98 1.04
C THR A 115 9.01 -24.96 1.93
N GLN A 116 9.03 -24.73 3.24
CA GLN A 116 8.35 -25.58 4.22
C GLN A 116 6.91 -25.08 4.45
N PRO A 117 6.00 -25.95 4.92
CA PRO A 117 4.65 -25.53 5.31
C PRO A 117 4.69 -24.50 6.43
N PHE A 118 3.93 -23.42 6.29
CA PHE A 118 3.79 -22.42 7.33
C PHE A 118 2.38 -21.81 7.36
N THR A 119 2.03 -21.21 8.49
CA THR A 119 0.76 -20.51 8.65
C THR A 119 0.93 -19.19 9.40
N LEU A 120 0.42 -18.12 8.80
CA LEU A 120 0.27 -16.82 9.43
C LEU A 120 -1.13 -16.68 10.03
N PHE A 121 -1.22 -16.13 11.23
CA PHE A 121 -2.48 -15.82 11.89
C PHE A 121 -2.60 -14.32 12.10
N PHE A 122 -3.65 -13.69 11.57
CA PHE A 122 -4.01 -12.29 11.78
C PHE A 122 -5.30 -12.23 12.60
N ASP A 123 -5.21 -11.73 13.83
CA ASP A 123 -6.37 -11.58 14.71
C ASP A 123 -6.81 -10.13 14.83
N ASP A 124 -8.09 -9.90 15.16
CA ASP A 124 -8.74 -8.59 15.21
C ASP A 124 -8.63 -7.78 13.90
N PHE A 125 -8.73 -8.46 12.76
CA PHE A 125 -8.53 -7.86 11.45
C PHE A 125 -9.55 -6.77 11.08
N GLU A 126 -10.69 -6.69 11.74
CA GLU A 126 -11.71 -5.67 11.52
C GLU A 126 -11.23 -4.23 11.77
N VAL A 127 -10.12 -4.06 12.48
CA VAL A 127 -9.53 -2.74 12.73
C VAL A 127 -8.78 -2.19 11.52
N VAL A 128 -8.47 -3.06 10.55
CA VAL A 128 -7.74 -2.69 9.32
C VAL A 128 -8.72 -2.21 8.27
N HIS A 129 -8.60 -0.94 7.92
CA HIS A 129 -9.43 -0.28 6.91
C HIS A 129 -8.62 0.53 5.90
N GLU A 130 -7.31 0.68 6.15
CA GLU A 130 -6.41 1.39 5.24
C GLU A 130 -6.27 0.63 3.91
N PRO A 131 -6.60 1.24 2.75
CA PRO A 131 -6.56 0.57 1.46
C PRO A 131 -5.20 -0.02 1.09
N ALA A 132 -4.11 0.63 1.50
CA ALA A 132 -2.75 0.16 1.24
C ALA A 132 -2.43 -1.12 2.02
N VAL A 133 -2.81 -1.19 3.31
CA VAL A 133 -2.64 -2.40 4.13
C VAL A 133 -3.51 -3.54 3.60
N LEU A 134 -4.76 -3.25 3.22
CA LEU A 134 -5.64 -4.22 2.57
C LEU A 134 -5.07 -4.71 1.24
N GLY A 135 -4.40 -3.82 0.48
CA GLY A 135 -3.69 -4.15 -0.75
C GLY A 135 -2.55 -5.14 -0.51
N LEU A 136 -1.72 -4.88 0.51
CA LEU A 136 -0.65 -5.79 0.93
C LEU A 136 -1.17 -7.17 1.33
N VAL A 137 -2.23 -7.22 2.13
CA VAL A 137 -2.81 -8.50 2.56
C VAL A 137 -3.39 -9.27 1.38
N ARG A 138 -4.00 -8.59 0.39
CA ARG A 138 -4.41 -9.23 -0.87
C ARG A 138 -3.24 -9.83 -1.61
N GLU A 139 -2.14 -9.10 -1.70
CA GLU A 139 -0.92 -9.57 -2.36
C GLU A 139 -0.30 -10.77 -1.62
N ILE A 140 -0.26 -10.74 -0.29
CA ILE A 140 0.12 -11.92 0.50
C ILE A 140 -0.71 -13.12 0.08
N ILE A 141 -2.04 -13.01 0.09
CA ILE A 141 -2.95 -14.10 -0.28
C ILE A 141 -2.69 -14.63 -1.69
N GLU A 142 -2.45 -13.75 -2.65
CA GLU A 142 -2.24 -14.10 -4.06
C GLU A 142 -0.87 -14.76 -4.31
N ARG A 143 0.14 -14.41 -3.53
CA ARG A 143 1.52 -14.90 -3.70
C ARG A 143 1.96 -15.97 -2.72
N LEU A 144 1.14 -16.31 -1.73
CA LEU A 144 1.46 -17.41 -0.83
C LEU A 144 1.76 -18.69 -1.62
N PRO A 145 2.88 -19.38 -1.30
CA PRO A 145 3.17 -20.68 -1.91
C PRO A 145 2.07 -21.69 -1.57
N ARG A 146 1.95 -22.76 -2.34
CA ARG A 146 0.93 -23.79 -2.14
C ARG A 146 0.90 -24.39 -0.73
N ARG A 147 2.01 -24.27 0.01
CA ARG A 147 2.16 -24.73 1.40
C ARG A 147 2.08 -23.61 2.43
N GLY A 148 1.91 -22.37 1.98
CA GLY A 148 1.70 -21.20 2.83
C GLY A 148 0.22 -20.93 3.05
N ARG A 149 -0.16 -20.56 4.26
CA ARG A 149 -1.55 -20.28 4.64
C ARG A 149 -1.65 -19.01 5.45
N LEU A 150 -2.72 -18.27 5.22
CA LEU A 150 -3.13 -17.13 6.03
C LEU A 150 -4.47 -17.44 6.71
N VAL A 151 -4.53 -17.30 8.01
CA VAL A 151 -5.76 -17.42 8.81
C VAL A 151 -6.11 -16.05 9.37
N ILE A 152 -7.28 -15.54 9.03
CA ILE A 152 -7.75 -14.20 9.45
C ILE A 152 -8.94 -14.34 10.39
N GLY A 153 -8.82 -13.77 11.60
CA GLY A 153 -9.91 -13.56 12.54
C GLY A 153 -10.50 -12.16 12.40
N SER A 154 -11.80 -12.04 12.11
CA SER A 154 -12.44 -10.73 11.93
C SER A 154 -13.90 -10.75 12.40
N ARG A 155 -14.40 -9.59 12.90
CA ARG A 155 -15.83 -9.41 13.24
C ARG A 155 -16.67 -9.12 12.00
N SER A 156 -16.10 -8.48 11.02
CA SER A 156 -16.75 -8.08 9.77
C SER A 156 -16.12 -8.75 8.55
N LEU A 157 -16.78 -8.68 7.41
CA LEU A 157 -16.20 -9.17 6.15
C LEU A 157 -15.12 -8.19 5.68
N PRO A 158 -13.84 -8.60 5.63
CA PRO A 158 -12.76 -7.71 5.20
C PRO A 158 -12.83 -7.47 3.69
N ASN A 159 -12.45 -6.24 3.28
CA ASN A 159 -12.38 -5.87 1.87
C ASN A 159 -11.13 -6.45 1.17
N LEU A 160 -11.06 -7.78 1.09
CA LEU A 160 -9.93 -8.52 0.50
C LEU A 160 -10.32 -9.22 -0.82
N GLY A 161 -11.40 -8.81 -1.46
CA GLY A 161 -11.86 -9.51 -2.67
C GLY A 161 -12.41 -10.91 -2.40
N VAL A 162 -12.97 -11.13 -1.19
CA VAL A 162 -13.44 -12.43 -0.69
C VAL A 162 -14.38 -13.16 -1.67
N GLY A 163 -15.24 -12.41 -2.40
CA GLY A 163 -16.12 -13.01 -3.41
C GLY A 163 -15.37 -13.70 -4.54
N ARG A 164 -14.25 -13.14 -5.00
CA ARG A 164 -13.39 -13.72 -6.04
C ARG A 164 -12.68 -14.97 -5.54
N LEU A 165 -12.18 -14.94 -4.31
CA LEU A 165 -11.51 -16.10 -3.69
C LEU A 165 -12.49 -17.25 -3.47
N ARG A 166 -13.73 -16.94 -3.05
CA ARG A 166 -14.81 -17.94 -2.90
C ARG A 166 -15.15 -18.59 -4.24
N ALA A 167 -15.31 -17.80 -5.31
CA ALA A 167 -15.60 -18.32 -6.65
C ALA A 167 -14.47 -19.21 -7.21
N ARG A 168 -13.24 -19.05 -6.75
CA ARG A 168 -12.08 -19.84 -7.15
C ARG A 168 -11.81 -21.07 -6.26
N GLY A 169 -12.58 -21.28 -5.20
CA GLY A 169 -12.33 -22.33 -4.24
C GLY A 169 -11.05 -22.16 -3.41
N GLN A 170 -10.57 -20.91 -3.26
CA GLN A 170 -9.34 -20.56 -2.55
C GLN A 170 -9.58 -20.05 -1.13
N LEU A 171 -10.80 -20.18 -0.62
CA LEU A 171 -11.23 -19.66 0.66
C LEU A 171 -11.94 -20.74 1.48
N LEU A 172 -11.51 -20.93 2.72
CA LEU A 172 -12.29 -21.62 3.75
C LEU A 172 -12.91 -20.60 4.70
N GLU A 173 -14.22 -20.57 4.81
CA GLU A 173 -14.93 -19.70 5.75
C GLU A 173 -15.42 -20.49 6.95
N ILE A 174 -15.10 -20.00 8.14
CA ILE A 174 -15.64 -20.43 9.42
C ILE A 174 -16.49 -19.28 9.94
N ASN A 175 -17.80 -19.39 9.75
CA ASN A 175 -18.76 -18.36 10.10
C ASN A 175 -19.27 -18.53 11.54
N THR A 176 -20.18 -17.63 11.94
CA THR A 176 -20.81 -17.59 13.25
C THR A 176 -21.50 -18.91 13.59
N ASP A 177 -22.23 -19.52 12.66
CA ASP A 177 -22.98 -20.75 12.89
C ASP A 177 -22.08 -21.92 13.27
N ARG A 178 -20.90 -21.98 12.67
CA ARG A 178 -19.87 -22.99 12.98
C ARG A 178 -19.15 -22.73 14.29
N LEU A 179 -19.07 -21.47 14.72
CA LEU A 179 -18.43 -21.07 15.98
C LEU A 179 -19.37 -21.17 17.18
N ARG A 180 -20.67 -21.27 16.99
CA ARG A 180 -21.61 -21.58 18.08
C ARG A 180 -21.24 -22.91 18.74
N PHE A 181 -21.29 -22.99 20.06
CA PHE A 181 -21.13 -24.25 20.76
C PHE A 181 -22.29 -25.15 20.45
N THR A 182 -22.02 -26.44 20.27
CA THR A 182 -23.04 -27.48 20.30
C THR A 182 -23.53 -27.71 21.73
N LEU A 183 -24.61 -28.45 21.91
CA LEU A 183 -25.07 -28.82 23.24
C LEU A 183 -24.01 -29.63 23.99
N ASP A 184 -23.32 -30.53 23.30
CA ASP A 184 -22.23 -31.34 23.88
C ASP A 184 -21.04 -30.49 24.30
N GLU A 185 -20.63 -29.52 23.46
CA GLU A 185 -19.59 -28.57 23.82
C GLU A 185 -19.98 -27.69 25.01
N THR A 186 -21.27 -27.32 25.12
CA THR A 186 -21.80 -26.57 26.26
C THR A 186 -21.77 -27.44 27.54
N GLN A 187 -22.09 -28.73 27.43
CA GLN A 187 -21.98 -29.69 28.56
C GLN A 187 -20.52 -29.82 29.01
N VAL A 188 -19.60 -30.01 28.04
CA VAL A 188 -18.15 -30.07 28.32
C VAL A 188 -17.68 -28.80 29.02
N PHE A 189 -18.11 -27.61 28.54
CA PHE A 189 -17.75 -26.33 29.15
C PHE A 189 -18.15 -26.25 30.62
N PHE A 190 -19.40 -26.57 30.95
CA PHE A 190 -19.87 -26.61 32.36
C PHE A 190 -19.20 -27.70 33.18
N GLY A 191 -18.91 -28.86 32.59
CA GLY A 191 -18.18 -29.94 33.26
C GLY A 191 -16.74 -29.57 33.64
N LEU A 192 -16.07 -28.76 32.82
CA LEU A 192 -14.70 -28.29 33.06
C LEU A 192 -14.61 -27.15 34.11
N ARG A 193 -15.67 -26.34 34.24
CA ARG A 193 -15.63 -25.11 35.01
C ARG A 193 -16.47 -25.13 36.30
N ALA A 194 -17.59 -25.81 36.34
CA ALA A 194 -18.52 -25.77 37.45
C ALA A 194 -17.96 -26.48 38.68
N HIS A 195 -17.94 -25.83 39.82
CA HIS A 195 -17.64 -26.46 41.11
C HIS A 195 -18.72 -27.50 41.54
N ARG A 196 -19.90 -27.44 40.91
CA ARG A 196 -20.98 -28.41 41.06
C ARG A 196 -21.54 -28.77 39.69
N PRO A 197 -21.74 -30.07 39.37
CA PRO A 197 -22.34 -30.51 38.11
C PRO A 197 -23.78 -29.95 38.01
N LEU A 198 -24.06 -29.26 36.91
CA LEU A 198 -25.41 -28.78 36.59
C LEU A 198 -26.26 -29.91 36.02
N PRO A 199 -27.58 -29.94 36.34
CA PRO A 199 -28.50 -30.89 35.67
C PRO A 199 -28.49 -30.71 34.16
N ALA A 200 -28.55 -31.77 33.40
CA ALA A 200 -28.52 -31.78 31.94
C ALA A 200 -29.65 -30.91 31.32
N GLU A 201 -30.81 -30.87 31.95
CA GLU A 201 -31.93 -30.01 31.53
C GLU A 201 -31.62 -28.52 31.67
N THR A 202 -30.91 -28.15 32.73
CA THR A 202 -30.43 -26.78 32.99
C THR A 202 -29.42 -26.35 31.92
N VAL A 203 -28.48 -27.22 31.62
CA VAL A 203 -27.48 -26.96 30.56
C VAL A 203 -28.17 -26.85 29.18
N ALA A 204 -29.12 -27.70 28.87
CA ALA A 204 -29.89 -27.63 27.62
C ALA A 204 -30.73 -26.36 27.54
N LEU A 205 -31.29 -25.90 28.65
CA LEU A 205 -32.03 -24.64 28.70
C LEU A 205 -31.12 -23.43 28.46
N LEU A 206 -29.97 -23.38 29.12
CA LEU A 206 -28.93 -22.38 28.93
C LEU A 206 -28.44 -22.37 27.47
N HIS A 207 -28.14 -23.52 26.92
CA HIS A 207 -27.72 -23.65 25.52
C HIS A 207 -28.76 -23.07 24.55
N ARG A 208 -30.04 -23.43 24.73
CA ARG A 208 -31.13 -22.89 23.89
C ARG A 208 -31.27 -21.38 24.01
N LYS A 209 -31.14 -20.83 25.23
CA LYS A 209 -31.28 -19.38 25.48
C LYS A 209 -30.09 -18.56 25.01
N THR A 210 -28.88 -19.13 25.06
CA THR A 210 -27.65 -18.49 24.58
C THR A 210 -27.36 -18.80 23.11
N GLU A 211 -28.18 -19.69 22.51
CA GLU A 211 -27.99 -20.17 21.14
C GLU A 211 -26.55 -20.66 20.87
N GLY A 212 -25.88 -21.20 21.88
CA GLY A 212 -24.51 -21.67 21.78
C GLY A 212 -23.46 -20.54 21.68
N TRP A 213 -23.80 -19.31 22.05
CA TRP A 213 -22.83 -18.22 22.06
C TRP A 213 -21.84 -18.35 23.23
N ALA A 214 -20.57 -18.62 22.94
CA ALA A 214 -19.56 -18.96 23.93
C ALA A 214 -19.40 -17.93 25.04
N ALA A 215 -19.43 -16.63 24.72
CA ALA A 215 -19.33 -15.57 25.73
C ALA A 215 -20.56 -15.53 26.64
N ALA A 216 -21.75 -15.75 26.10
CA ALA A 216 -22.98 -15.78 26.90
C ALA A 216 -23.00 -17.01 27.82
N ILE A 217 -22.55 -18.16 27.34
CA ILE A 217 -22.41 -19.39 28.15
C ILE A 217 -21.39 -19.16 29.27
N TRP A 218 -20.27 -18.48 28.96
CA TRP A 218 -19.25 -18.16 29.94
C TRP A 218 -19.78 -17.17 31.01
N LEU A 219 -20.49 -16.14 30.59
CA LEU A 219 -21.14 -15.19 31.50
C LEU A 219 -22.18 -15.88 32.39
N ALA A 220 -23.00 -16.76 31.80
CA ALA A 220 -23.96 -17.56 32.54
C ALA A 220 -23.29 -18.45 33.60
N SER A 221 -22.11 -19.04 33.28
CA SER A 221 -21.37 -19.84 34.27
C SER A 221 -20.92 -19.02 35.47
N MET A 222 -20.48 -17.78 35.25
CA MET A 222 -20.06 -16.88 36.32
C MET A 222 -21.22 -16.43 37.19
N ALA A 223 -22.41 -16.25 36.62
CA ALA A 223 -23.61 -15.93 37.39
C ALA A 223 -24.10 -17.12 38.22
N LEU A 224 -23.87 -18.35 37.77
CA LEU A 224 -24.28 -19.60 38.46
C LEU A 224 -23.28 -20.09 39.52
N ASP A 225 -22.01 -19.68 39.47
CA ASP A 225 -20.99 -20.02 40.47
C ASP A 225 -21.25 -19.36 41.86
N ARG A 226 -22.25 -18.52 41.96
CA ARG A 226 -22.66 -17.84 43.21
C ARG A 226 -23.70 -18.68 43.94
N GLN A 227 -23.59 -18.73 45.26
CA GLN A 227 -24.33 -19.62 46.16
C GLN A 227 -25.86 -19.41 46.18
N ASP A 228 -26.41 -18.37 45.56
CA ASP A 228 -27.82 -17.98 45.61
C ASP A 228 -28.55 -17.98 44.28
N ALA A 229 -28.03 -18.71 43.25
CA ALA A 229 -28.68 -18.75 41.95
C ALA A 229 -29.96 -19.64 41.99
N ASP A 230 -31.07 -19.05 42.42
CA ASP A 230 -32.41 -19.55 42.16
C ASP A 230 -32.61 -19.70 40.66
N GLY A 231 -33.26 -20.78 40.22
CA GLY A 231 -33.54 -21.03 38.80
C GLY A 231 -34.27 -19.91 38.05
N SER A 232 -34.72 -18.86 38.76
CA SER A 232 -35.30 -17.64 38.23
C SER A 232 -34.36 -16.82 37.33
N LEU A 233 -33.04 -16.95 37.50
CA LEU A 233 -32.05 -16.23 36.67
C LEU A 233 -32.11 -16.71 35.22
N ILE A 234 -32.28 -18.01 35.02
CA ILE A 234 -32.32 -18.64 33.70
C ILE A 234 -33.64 -18.34 32.98
N GLU A 235 -34.76 -18.17 33.71
CA GLU A 235 -36.04 -17.85 33.11
C GLU A 235 -36.12 -16.42 32.54
N ARG A 236 -35.30 -15.46 33.04
CA ARG A 236 -35.30 -14.07 32.63
C ARG A 236 -34.56 -13.79 31.32
N PHE A 237 -33.82 -14.76 30.79
CA PHE A 237 -33.14 -14.61 29.52
C PHE A 237 -34.13 -14.57 28.34
N SER A 238 -34.35 -13.37 27.79
CA SER A 238 -35.05 -13.22 26.50
C SER A 238 -34.48 -12.01 25.75
N GLY A 239 -34.00 -12.19 24.52
CA GLY A 239 -33.53 -11.10 23.68
C GLY A 239 -32.45 -11.51 22.67
N SER A 240 -31.98 -10.53 21.91
CA SER A 240 -30.86 -10.69 20.95
C SER A 240 -29.52 -10.96 21.65
N ASP A 241 -28.55 -11.57 20.93
CA ASP A 241 -27.22 -11.90 21.43
C ASP A 241 -26.54 -10.76 22.20
N ARG A 242 -26.70 -9.51 21.74
CA ARG A 242 -26.15 -8.32 22.38
C ARG A 242 -26.82 -8.00 23.72
N THR A 243 -28.15 -8.11 23.78
CA THR A 243 -28.94 -7.85 24.97
C THR A 243 -28.65 -8.86 26.08
N VAL A 244 -28.41 -10.11 25.72
CA VAL A 244 -28.04 -11.19 26.65
C VAL A 244 -26.65 -10.91 27.27
N ALA A 245 -25.67 -10.49 26.47
CA ALA A 245 -24.36 -10.16 26.97
C ALA A 245 -24.35 -8.92 27.86
N GLU A 246 -25.10 -7.90 27.48
CA GLU A 246 -25.25 -6.67 28.29
C GLU A 246 -25.92 -7.01 29.63
N TYR A 247 -26.99 -7.83 29.61
CA TYR A 247 -27.65 -8.27 30.82
C TYR A 247 -26.75 -9.09 31.75
N LEU A 248 -26.03 -10.08 31.22
CA LEU A 248 -25.12 -10.91 32.00
C LEU A 248 -23.93 -10.11 32.55
N ALA A 249 -23.39 -9.20 31.74
CA ALA A 249 -22.33 -8.33 32.17
C ALA A 249 -22.79 -7.38 33.27
N GLU A 250 -24.04 -6.88 33.22
CA GLU A 250 -24.69 -6.06 34.22
C GLU A 250 -24.93 -6.87 35.53
N ASP A 251 -25.39 -8.09 35.43
CA ASP A 251 -25.58 -8.98 36.58
C ASP A 251 -24.25 -9.30 37.26
N VAL A 252 -23.20 -9.66 36.49
CA VAL A 252 -21.86 -9.91 37.02
C VAL A 252 -21.29 -8.66 37.70
N LEU A 253 -21.50 -7.49 37.11
CA LEU A 253 -20.98 -6.22 37.64
C LEU A 253 -21.73 -5.81 38.94
N SER A 254 -23.07 -5.97 38.97
CA SER A 254 -23.91 -5.58 40.10
C SER A 254 -23.61 -6.38 41.35
N HIS A 255 -23.14 -7.62 41.20
CA HIS A 255 -22.77 -8.48 42.35
C HIS A 255 -21.32 -8.32 42.80
N GLN A 256 -20.50 -7.46 42.15
CA GLN A 256 -19.18 -7.18 42.69
C GLN A 256 -19.25 -6.31 43.95
N PRO A 257 -18.32 -6.47 44.88
CA PRO A 257 -18.18 -5.52 45.99
C PRO A 257 -18.07 -4.09 45.41
N PRO A 258 -18.67 -3.08 46.07
CA PRO A 258 -18.68 -1.72 45.51
C PRO A 258 -17.29 -1.20 45.11
N GLY A 259 -16.25 -1.49 45.89
CA GLY A 259 -14.88 -1.09 45.56
C GLY A 259 -14.32 -1.73 44.30
N ILE A 260 -14.66 -3.01 44.03
CA ILE A 260 -14.23 -3.71 42.79
C ILE A 260 -15.04 -3.20 41.61
N ARG A 261 -16.35 -3.03 41.76
CA ARG A 261 -17.22 -2.48 40.73
C ARG A 261 -16.75 -1.09 40.29
N ASP A 262 -16.49 -0.21 41.24
CA ASP A 262 -16.00 1.13 40.94
C ASP A 262 -14.63 1.10 40.25
N PHE A 263 -13.73 0.22 40.69
CA PHE A 263 -12.44 0.01 40.03
C PHE A 263 -12.59 -0.42 38.58
N LEU A 264 -13.45 -1.41 38.29
CA LEU A 264 -13.71 -1.91 36.95
C LEU A 264 -14.22 -0.79 36.02
N LEU A 265 -15.20 -0.01 36.51
CA LEU A 265 -15.75 1.11 35.74
C LEU A 265 -14.69 2.18 35.47
N ARG A 266 -13.95 2.61 36.48
CA ARG A 266 -12.94 3.69 36.36
C ARG A 266 -11.78 3.29 35.46
N THR A 267 -11.35 2.04 35.51
CA THR A 267 -10.22 1.57 34.69
C THR A 267 -10.61 1.10 33.29
N SER A 268 -11.91 1.09 32.96
CA SER A 268 -12.43 0.67 31.64
C SER A 268 -11.93 1.53 30.47
N ILE A 269 -11.53 2.78 30.73
CA ILE A 269 -10.98 3.70 29.74
C ILE A 269 -9.56 3.33 29.29
N LEU A 270 -8.87 2.49 30.08
CA LEU A 270 -7.49 2.11 29.80
C LEU A 270 -7.43 0.95 28.79
N ARG A 271 -6.49 1.01 27.87
CA ARG A 271 -6.20 -0.10 26.93
C ARG A 271 -5.43 -1.24 27.60
N GLN A 272 -4.55 -0.87 28.54
CA GLN A 272 -3.76 -1.79 29.34
C GLN A 272 -3.82 -1.35 30.79
N LEU A 273 -3.94 -2.33 31.66
CA LEU A 273 -4.03 -2.14 33.10
C LEU A 273 -2.67 -2.50 33.69
N ASN A 274 -1.99 -1.55 34.27
CA ASN A 274 -0.89 -1.81 35.17
C ASN A 274 -1.18 -1.13 36.52
N VAL A 275 -0.55 -1.60 37.55
CA VAL A 275 -0.80 -1.13 38.92
C VAL A 275 -0.70 0.39 39.04
N SER A 276 0.31 0.99 38.43
CA SER A 276 0.63 2.41 38.59
C SER A 276 -0.42 3.32 37.91
N VAL A 277 -0.86 3.04 36.68
CA VAL A 277 -1.92 3.82 36.03
C VAL A 277 -3.28 3.58 36.70
N CYS A 278 -3.57 2.34 37.14
CA CYS A 278 -4.79 2.04 37.88
C CYS A 278 -4.84 2.80 39.20
N GLN A 279 -3.70 2.94 39.93
CA GLN A 279 -3.59 3.70 41.16
C GLN A 279 -3.84 5.19 40.93
N ALA A 280 -3.39 5.74 39.81
CA ALA A 280 -3.66 7.13 39.44
C ALA A 280 -5.17 7.41 39.24
N LEU A 281 -5.92 6.44 38.70
CA LEU A 281 -7.37 6.55 38.56
C LEU A 281 -8.15 6.22 39.82
N ASN A 282 -7.53 5.50 40.79
CA ASN A 282 -8.15 5.04 42.03
C ASN A 282 -7.21 5.31 43.23
N PRO A 283 -6.97 6.58 43.61
CA PRO A 283 -5.94 6.93 44.60
C PRO A 283 -6.22 6.39 46.03
N HIS A 284 -7.45 6.05 46.32
CA HIS A 284 -7.87 5.61 47.67
C HIS A 284 -8.04 4.09 47.78
N VAL A 285 -7.65 3.33 46.78
CA VAL A 285 -7.87 1.87 46.67
C VAL A 285 -6.55 1.15 46.49
N ASP A 286 -6.37 0.03 47.14
CA ASP A 286 -5.23 -0.85 46.89
C ASP A 286 -5.43 -1.59 45.54
N CYS A 287 -4.89 -1.00 44.48
CA CYS A 287 -5.01 -1.55 43.12
C CYS A 287 -4.22 -2.84 42.92
N VAL A 288 -3.18 -3.10 43.72
CA VAL A 288 -2.42 -4.37 43.68
C VAL A 288 -3.33 -5.51 44.12
N MET A 289 -3.96 -5.35 45.28
CA MET A 289 -4.83 -6.38 45.82
C MET A 289 -6.04 -6.66 44.89
N ILE A 290 -6.64 -5.61 44.33
CA ILE A 290 -7.78 -5.76 43.41
C ILE A 290 -7.37 -6.48 42.14
N LEU A 291 -6.28 -6.08 41.50
CA LEU A 291 -5.80 -6.70 40.24
C LEU A 291 -5.42 -8.17 40.52
N ASP A 292 -4.73 -8.50 41.60
CA ASP A 292 -4.41 -9.88 42.00
C ASP A 292 -5.71 -10.71 42.26
N GLN A 293 -6.73 -10.11 42.88
CA GLN A 293 -8.03 -10.75 43.09
C GLN A 293 -8.81 -10.98 41.78
N LEU A 294 -8.82 -9.98 40.90
CA LEU A 294 -9.47 -10.10 39.58
C LEU A 294 -8.77 -11.14 38.68
N ASP A 295 -7.44 -11.19 38.74
CA ASP A 295 -6.66 -12.20 38.04
C ASP A 295 -6.92 -13.60 38.59
N ALA A 296 -6.90 -13.77 39.91
CA ALA A 296 -7.20 -15.05 40.56
C ALA A 296 -8.65 -15.55 40.29
N SER A 297 -9.61 -14.62 40.19
CA SER A 297 -11.00 -14.93 39.84
C SER A 297 -11.27 -15.06 38.36
N ASN A 298 -10.28 -14.88 37.50
CA ASN A 298 -10.42 -14.87 36.03
C ASN A 298 -11.54 -13.92 35.52
N LEU A 299 -11.71 -12.81 36.19
CA LEU A 299 -12.81 -11.87 35.96
C LEU A 299 -12.47 -10.95 34.78
N PHE A 300 -12.66 -11.44 33.54
CA PHE A 300 -12.52 -10.71 32.26
C PHE A 300 -11.14 -10.10 32.00
N LEU A 301 -10.14 -10.39 32.85
CA LEU A 301 -8.78 -9.95 32.66
C LEU A 301 -7.99 -10.98 31.85
N THR A 302 -7.22 -10.50 30.91
CA THR A 302 -6.25 -11.28 30.16
C THR A 302 -4.86 -10.72 30.45
N PRO A 303 -3.92 -11.51 30.99
CA PRO A 303 -2.58 -11.05 31.21
C PRO A 303 -1.91 -10.72 29.87
N VAL A 304 -1.11 -9.64 29.85
CA VAL A 304 -0.33 -9.24 28.69
C VAL A 304 1.00 -9.97 28.73
N THR A 305 1.22 -10.84 27.75
CA THR A 305 2.43 -11.67 27.64
C THR A 305 3.69 -10.77 27.57
N GLY A 306 4.74 -11.11 28.33
CA GLY A 306 5.99 -10.35 28.34
C GLY A 306 6.02 -9.09 29.21
N GLN A 307 4.92 -8.72 29.83
CA GLN A 307 4.86 -7.59 30.78
C GLN A 307 4.39 -8.07 32.16
N ALA A 308 5.28 -8.00 33.15
CA ALA A 308 4.93 -8.36 34.52
C ALA A 308 3.82 -7.43 35.05
N ARG A 309 2.78 -8.02 35.63
CA ARG A 309 1.65 -7.31 36.26
C ARG A 309 0.97 -6.29 35.32
N THR A 310 0.73 -6.71 34.09
CA THR A 310 -0.02 -5.92 33.10
C THR A 310 -1.13 -6.78 32.52
N TRP A 311 -2.35 -6.27 32.49
CA TRP A 311 -3.54 -6.95 32.00
C TRP A 311 -4.28 -6.09 30.98
N ARG A 312 -5.21 -6.71 30.29
CA ARG A 312 -6.22 -6.05 29.46
C ARG A 312 -7.59 -6.63 29.74
N TYR A 313 -8.62 -5.83 29.64
CA TYR A 313 -9.97 -6.37 29.63
C TYR A 313 -10.26 -7.12 28.34
N HIS A 314 -11.06 -8.19 28.46
CA HIS A 314 -11.70 -8.77 27.29
C HIS A 314 -12.51 -7.69 26.55
N SER A 315 -12.41 -7.62 25.22
CA SER A 315 -12.95 -6.49 24.43
C SER A 315 -14.45 -6.24 24.68
N LEU A 316 -15.25 -7.30 24.73
CA LEU A 316 -16.71 -7.19 24.96
C LEU A 316 -17.02 -6.60 26.36
N PHE A 317 -16.26 -7.01 27.37
CA PHE A 317 -16.45 -6.49 28.72
C PHE A 317 -15.95 -5.05 28.86
N ALA A 318 -14.83 -4.71 28.21
CA ALA A 318 -14.34 -3.35 28.14
C ALA A 318 -15.38 -2.39 27.51
N ASP A 319 -16.01 -2.81 26.41
CA ASP A 319 -17.03 -2.01 25.74
C ASP A 319 -18.27 -1.84 26.59
N PHE A 320 -18.70 -2.89 27.29
CA PHE A 320 -19.80 -2.82 28.26
C PHE A 320 -19.46 -1.88 29.42
N LEU A 321 -18.29 -2.03 30.06
CA LEU A 321 -17.89 -1.19 31.17
C LEU A 321 -17.83 0.30 30.80
N ARG A 322 -17.31 0.62 29.59
CA ARG A 322 -17.28 2.00 29.08
C ARG A 322 -18.68 2.57 28.87
N ALA A 323 -19.59 1.77 28.27
CA ALA A 323 -20.97 2.18 28.11
C ALA A 323 -21.67 2.42 29.46
N GLN A 324 -21.39 1.54 30.44
CA GLN A 324 -21.93 1.65 31.79
C GLN A 324 -21.36 2.88 32.50
N LEU A 325 -20.04 3.13 32.42
CA LEU A 325 -19.39 4.31 32.96
C LEU A 325 -20.00 5.60 32.39
N ALA A 326 -20.18 5.67 31.06
CA ALA A 326 -20.77 6.83 30.40
C ALA A 326 -22.24 7.07 30.81
N ARG A 327 -22.99 5.99 31.11
CA ARG A 327 -24.38 6.07 31.56
C ARG A 327 -24.50 6.49 33.03
N GLU A 328 -23.71 5.89 33.90
CA GLU A 328 -23.84 6.10 35.33
C GLU A 328 -23.06 7.32 35.84
N TRP A 329 -21.87 7.52 35.29
CA TRP A 329 -20.96 8.59 35.76
C TRP A 329 -20.43 9.44 34.63
N PRO A 330 -21.28 10.10 33.83
CA PRO A 330 -20.85 10.88 32.67
C PRO A 330 -19.83 11.98 33.04
N ASN A 331 -19.93 12.58 34.19
CA ASN A 331 -19.02 13.62 34.67
C ASN A 331 -17.66 13.05 35.16
N GLU A 332 -17.65 11.80 35.60
CA GLU A 332 -16.41 11.11 35.99
C GLU A 332 -15.57 10.69 34.79
N LEU A 333 -16.20 10.40 33.66
CA LEU A 333 -15.51 9.95 32.44
C LEU A 333 -14.40 10.95 32.03
N ALA A 334 -14.75 12.23 31.95
CA ALA A 334 -13.77 13.27 31.60
C ALA A 334 -12.64 13.35 32.65
N ARG A 335 -12.99 13.30 33.97
CA ARG A 335 -12.01 13.34 35.04
C ARG A 335 -11.04 12.15 35.02
N LEU A 336 -11.52 10.97 34.69
CA LEU A 336 -10.71 9.77 34.59
C LEU A 336 -9.73 9.87 33.40
N HIS A 337 -10.20 10.36 32.26
CA HIS A 337 -9.31 10.61 31.12
C HIS A 337 -8.22 11.63 31.45
N LEU A 338 -8.54 12.70 32.17
CA LEU A 338 -7.56 13.69 32.64
C LEU A 338 -6.55 13.10 33.62
N ALA A 339 -6.99 12.29 34.59
CA ALA A 339 -6.09 11.59 35.50
C ALA A 339 -5.14 10.64 34.73
N ALA A 340 -5.67 9.91 33.74
CA ALA A 340 -4.85 9.07 32.87
C ALA A 340 -3.87 9.91 32.03
N SER A 341 -4.32 11.02 31.44
CA SER A 341 -3.46 11.95 30.70
C SER A 341 -2.30 12.45 31.54
N GLY A 342 -2.56 12.95 32.74
CA GLY A 342 -1.53 13.43 33.67
C GLY A 342 -0.55 12.34 34.08
N TRP A 343 -1.03 11.12 34.30
CA TRP A 343 -0.16 9.99 34.58
C TRP A 343 0.76 9.67 33.41
N TYR A 344 0.23 9.60 32.18
CA TYR A 344 1.02 9.33 30.98
C TYR A 344 2.03 10.45 30.68
N GLU A 345 1.66 11.72 30.91
CA GLU A 345 2.57 12.85 30.78
C GLU A 345 3.74 12.74 31.74
N SER A 346 3.47 12.49 33.06
CA SER A 346 4.51 12.36 34.08
C SER A 346 5.45 11.17 33.83
N HIS A 347 5.00 10.15 33.07
CA HIS A 347 5.80 9.00 32.69
C HIS A 347 6.41 9.12 31.28
N ASN A 348 6.47 10.34 30.73
CA ASN A 348 7.04 10.66 29.42
C ASN A 348 6.45 9.82 28.25
N ARG A 349 5.14 9.62 28.28
CA ARG A 349 4.35 8.94 27.25
C ARG A 349 3.36 9.91 26.60
N PRO A 350 3.84 10.82 25.72
CA PRO A 350 3.01 11.93 25.21
C PRO A 350 1.85 11.46 24.32
N VAL A 351 1.99 10.36 23.58
CA VAL A 351 0.92 9.89 22.68
C VAL A 351 -0.35 9.52 23.46
N PRO A 352 -0.34 8.57 24.41
CA PRO A 352 -1.53 8.29 25.20
C PRO A 352 -1.97 9.47 26.09
N ALA A 353 -1.06 10.35 26.50
CA ALA A 353 -1.43 11.54 27.25
C ALA A 353 -2.34 12.46 26.41
N ILE A 354 -1.98 12.73 25.17
CA ILE A 354 -2.78 13.54 24.25
C ILE A 354 -4.09 12.83 23.90
N ASP A 355 -4.05 11.52 23.60
CA ASP A 355 -5.25 10.74 23.32
C ASP A 355 -6.27 10.90 24.46
N HIS A 356 -5.84 10.70 25.71
CA HIS A 356 -6.73 10.82 26.87
C HIS A 356 -7.17 12.27 27.16
N ALA A 357 -6.33 13.27 26.91
CA ALA A 357 -6.74 14.67 27.06
C ALA A 357 -7.87 15.03 26.07
N ILE A 358 -7.77 14.58 24.82
CA ILE A 358 -8.79 14.80 23.79
C ILE A 358 -10.07 14.02 24.13
N GLU A 359 -9.96 12.76 24.50
CA GLU A 359 -11.11 11.91 24.87
C GLU A 359 -11.81 12.42 26.15
N GLY A 360 -11.07 13.06 27.04
CA GLY A 360 -11.59 13.72 28.24
C GLY A 360 -12.21 15.09 27.97
N GLY A 361 -12.10 15.62 26.75
CA GLY A 361 -12.61 16.94 26.36
C GLY A 361 -11.82 18.12 26.94
N ASP A 362 -10.65 17.88 27.54
CA ASP A 362 -9.75 18.94 27.98
C ASP A 362 -8.85 19.38 26.83
N TYR A 363 -9.45 20.09 25.89
CA TYR A 363 -8.74 20.62 24.74
C TYR A 363 -7.62 21.60 25.11
N PRO A 364 -7.75 22.47 26.11
CA PRO A 364 -6.63 23.31 26.58
C PRO A 364 -5.41 22.49 27.00
N HIS A 365 -5.60 21.42 27.77
CA HIS A 365 -4.49 20.52 28.13
C HIS A 365 -3.92 19.78 26.93
N ALA A 366 -4.77 19.25 26.04
CA ALA A 366 -4.36 18.59 24.81
C ALA A 366 -3.52 19.54 23.92
N LEU A 367 -3.95 20.80 23.75
CA LEU A 367 -3.25 21.82 23.00
C LEU A 367 -1.90 22.19 23.64
N ASN A 368 -1.82 22.23 24.96
CA ASN A 368 -0.54 22.44 25.67
C ASN A 368 0.45 21.30 25.41
N LEU A 369 -0.01 20.04 25.48
CA LEU A 369 0.80 18.87 25.16
C LEU A 369 1.23 18.86 23.67
N LEU A 370 0.32 19.23 22.77
CA LEU A 370 0.63 19.37 21.34
C LEU A 370 1.64 20.49 21.09
N ASN A 371 1.54 21.61 21.79
CA ASN A 371 2.52 22.70 21.68
C ASN A 371 3.92 22.25 22.15
N LYS A 372 3.98 21.40 23.17
CA LYS A 372 5.23 20.87 23.72
C LYS A 372 5.88 19.82 22.82
N HIS A 373 5.06 18.97 22.15
CA HIS A 373 5.55 17.77 21.45
C HIS A 373 5.28 17.77 19.93
N GLY A 374 4.42 18.68 19.44
CA GLY A 374 3.94 18.67 18.05
C GLY A 374 5.06 18.81 17.02
N GLN A 375 6.04 19.69 17.26
CA GLN A 375 7.20 19.85 16.40
C GLN A 375 8.01 18.56 16.32
N SER A 376 8.27 17.90 17.45
CA SER A 376 8.98 16.62 17.48
C SER A 376 8.24 15.52 16.70
N PHE A 377 6.90 15.51 16.75
CA PHE A 377 6.10 14.58 15.96
C PHE A 377 6.15 14.87 14.46
N LEU A 378 6.23 16.15 14.04
CA LEU A 378 6.49 16.52 12.63
C LEU A 378 7.86 16.00 12.19
N GLU A 379 8.90 16.26 12.97
CA GLU A 379 10.27 15.81 12.68
C GLU A 379 10.38 14.28 12.56
N GLN A 380 9.56 13.56 13.35
CA GLN A 380 9.43 12.11 13.29
C GLN A 380 8.49 11.63 12.16
N GLY A 381 7.89 12.53 11.38
CA GLY A 381 6.97 12.18 10.30
C GLY A 381 5.60 11.62 10.75
N ARG A 382 5.18 11.84 12.01
CA ARG A 382 3.90 11.33 12.55
C ARG A 382 2.69 12.12 12.06
N MET A 383 2.62 12.37 10.76
CA MET A 383 1.62 13.26 10.15
C MET A 383 0.19 12.79 10.38
N ARG A 384 -0.09 11.49 10.19
CA ARG A 384 -1.44 10.93 10.42
C ARG A 384 -1.88 11.03 11.88
N LEU A 385 -0.95 10.87 12.82
CA LEU A 385 -1.24 10.99 14.25
C LEU A 385 -1.63 12.43 14.57
N LEU A 386 -0.86 13.40 14.10
CA LEU A 386 -1.15 14.83 14.27
C LEU A 386 -2.48 15.20 13.60
N SER A 387 -2.69 14.84 12.36
CA SER A 387 -3.92 15.14 11.63
C SER A 387 -5.15 14.55 12.33
N ARG A 388 -5.08 13.31 12.84
CA ARG A 388 -6.15 12.71 13.64
C ARG A 388 -6.46 13.51 14.90
N TRP A 389 -5.46 13.96 15.62
CA TRP A 389 -5.68 14.75 16.82
C TRP A 389 -6.29 16.12 16.51
N PHE A 390 -5.77 16.82 15.50
CA PHE A 390 -6.33 18.10 15.10
C PHE A 390 -7.76 17.98 14.54
N ALA A 391 -8.08 16.90 13.85
CA ALA A 391 -9.45 16.61 13.42
C ALA A 391 -10.41 16.33 14.58
N ALA A 392 -9.93 15.82 15.72
CA ALA A 392 -10.71 15.56 16.92
C ALA A 392 -10.89 16.80 17.81
N ILE A 393 -10.07 17.84 17.63
CA ILE A 393 -10.17 19.09 18.38
C ILE A 393 -11.09 20.07 17.64
N PRO A 394 -12.11 20.64 18.29
CA PRO A 394 -12.98 21.64 17.66
C PRO A 394 -12.19 22.85 17.13
N GLU A 395 -12.50 23.31 15.94
CA GLU A 395 -11.76 24.35 15.22
C GLU A 395 -11.62 25.66 16.04
N HIS A 396 -12.69 26.06 16.73
CA HIS A 396 -12.69 27.27 17.57
C HIS A 396 -11.67 27.22 18.73
N GLN A 397 -11.22 26.01 19.15
CA GLN A 397 -10.17 25.87 20.14
C GLN A 397 -8.78 26.14 19.56
N LEU A 398 -8.61 25.89 18.24
CA LEU A 398 -7.34 26.15 17.53
C LEU A 398 -7.15 27.63 17.15
N GLU A 399 -8.21 28.44 17.11
CA GLU A 399 -8.14 29.83 16.62
C GLU A 399 -7.10 30.69 17.36
N LYS A 400 -6.88 30.44 18.66
CA LYS A 400 -5.91 31.18 19.49
C LYS A 400 -4.50 30.58 19.45
N HIS A 401 -4.30 29.45 18.77
CA HIS A 401 -3.05 28.71 18.78
C HIS A 401 -2.43 28.67 17.36
N ARG A 402 -1.99 29.83 16.88
CA ARG A 402 -1.46 29.99 15.52
C ARG A 402 -0.36 28.99 15.15
N PHE A 403 0.54 28.74 16.10
CA PHE A 403 1.61 27.75 15.87
C PHE A 403 1.07 26.33 15.68
N LEU A 404 0.04 25.93 16.43
CA LEU A 404 -0.60 24.63 16.26
C LEU A 404 -1.40 24.55 14.95
N GLN A 405 -1.98 25.67 14.48
CA GLN A 405 -2.56 25.73 13.15
C GLN A 405 -1.52 25.45 12.06
N LEU A 406 -0.31 26.01 12.18
CA LEU A 406 0.79 25.70 11.26
C LEU A 406 1.18 24.22 11.31
N ILE A 407 1.29 23.60 12.49
CA ILE A 407 1.56 22.17 12.63
C ILE A 407 0.45 21.33 11.97
N ALA A 408 -0.82 21.72 12.16
CA ALA A 408 -1.95 21.07 11.52
C ALA A 408 -1.88 21.17 9.98
N LEU A 409 -1.56 22.35 9.41
CA LEU A 409 -1.38 22.52 7.98
C LEU A 409 -0.26 21.63 7.41
N TRP A 410 0.85 21.51 8.12
CA TRP A 410 1.92 20.60 7.75
C TRP A 410 1.46 19.13 7.78
N ALA A 411 0.78 18.72 8.85
CA ALA A 411 0.27 17.36 8.98
C ALA A 411 -0.74 17.04 7.87
N ASP A 412 -1.67 17.95 7.60
CA ASP A 412 -2.70 17.79 6.57
C ASP A 412 -2.13 17.82 5.14
N CYS A 413 -1.07 18.60 4.89
CA CYS A 413 -0.37 18.59 3.61
C CYS A 413 0.07 17.16 3.20
N PHE A 414 0.58 16.40 4.16
CA PHE A 414 1.06 15.04 3.94
C PHE A 414 -0.01 13.95 4.14
N THR A 415 -1.23 14.30 4.53
CA THR A 415 -2.32 13.34 4.77
C THR A 415 -3.53 13.53 3.87
N HIS A 416 -3.90 14.76 3.57
CA HIS A 416 -5.07 15.12 2.75
C HIS A 416 -4.71 15.80 1.43
N GLY A 417 -3.45 16.21 1.29
CA GLY A 417 -2.94 16.85 0.07
C GLY A 417 -3.07 18.37 0.05
N PRO A 418 -2.67 19.01 -1.06
CA PRO A 418 -2.44 20.45 -1.10
C PRO A 418 -3.72 21.29 -1.22
N TRP A 419 -4.82 20.75 -1.73
CA TRP A 419 -6.04 21.55 -2.03
C TRP A 419 -6.72 22.02 -0.76
N ASP A 420 -7.03 21.11 0.15
CA ASP A 420 -7.69 21.42 1.43
C ASP A 420 -6.79 22.30 2.30
N VAL A 421 -5.49 22.03 2.26
CA VAL A 421 -4.50 22.82 3.02
C VAL A 421 -4.40 24.24 2.48
N MET A 422 -4.42 24.45 1.16
CA MET A 422 -4.41 25.77 0.57
C MET A 422 -5.63 26.59 0.99
N GLN A 423 -6.81 25.98 0.97
CA GLN A 423 -8.04 26.62 1.43
C GLN A 423 -7.98 26.98 2.92
N ARG A 424 -7.52 26.07 3.79
CA ARG A 424 -7.35 26.35 5.22
C ARG A 424 -6.31 27.42 5.50
N LEU A 425 -5.23 27.42 4.74
CA LEU A 425 -4.15 28.42 4.86
C LEU A 425 -4.69 29.83 4.60
N GLU A 426 -5.57 29.99 3.60
CA GLU A 426 -6.28 31.23 3.31
C GLU A 426 -7.29 31.59 4.40
N GLN A 427 -8.09 30.63 4.86
CA GLN A 427 -9.09 30.84 5.92
C GLN A 427 -8.46 31.27 7.26
N TRP A 428 -7.34 30.68 7.61
CA TRP A 428 -6.64 30.98 8.88
C TRP A 428 -5.71 32.17 8.79
N ASP A 429 -5.51 32.73 7.59
CA ASP A 429 -4.61 33.86 7.30
C ASP A 429 -3.21 33.71 7.93
N CYS A 430 -2.64 32.51 7.86
CA CYS A 430 -1.33 32.20 8.43
C CYS A 430 -0.18 32.95 7.74
N ILE A 431 -0.36 33.34 6.46
CA ILE A 431 0.64 34.07 5.67
C ILE A 431 0.90 35.46 6.29
N HIS A 432 -0.14 36.12 6.81
CA HIS A 432 -0.07 37.44 7.42
C HIS A 432 -0.05 37.38 8.96
N SER A 433 0.22 36.20 9.53
CA SER A 433 0.27 36.03 10.97
C SER A 433 1.20 37.06 11.66
N PRO A 434 0.78 37.65 12.78
CA PRO A 434 1.65 38.55 13.57
C PRO A 434 2.85 37.79 14.17
N GLU A 435 2.71 36.48 14.39
CA GLU A 435 3.77 35.64 14.96
C GLU A 435 4.85 35.34 13.91
N PRO A 436 6.12 35.75 14.14
CA PRO A 436 7.18 35.58 13.15
C PRO A 436 7.43 34.11 12.78
N GLU A 437 7.35 33.18 13.73
CA GLU A 437 7.57 31.76 13.53
C GLU A 437 6.47 31.13 12.63
N VAL A 438 5.21 31.50 12.88
CA VAL A 438 4.08 31.02 12.07
C VAL A 438 4.20 31.54 10.64
N ARG A 439 4.48 32.82 10.49
CA ARG A 439 4.67 33.43 9.17
C ARG A 439 5.84 32.80 8.42
N ALA A 440 6.98 32.62 9.09
CA ALA A 440 8.15 31.98 8.50
C ALA A 440 7.85 30.53 8.07
N GLY A 441 7.25 29.72 8.96
CA GLY A 441 6.89 28.33 8.66
C GLY A 441 5.82 28.23 7.56
N THR A 442 4.90 29.19 7.46
CA THR A 442 3.93 29.24 6.37
C THR A 442 4.59 29.56 5.02
N HIS A 443 5.55 30.48 5.00
CA HIS A 443 6.32 30.77 3.79
C HIS A 443 7.15 29.57 3.31
N THR A 444 7.56 28.67 4.20
CA THR A 444 8.24 27.42 3.79
C THR A 444 7.28 26.36 3.25
N LEU A 445 6.04 26.32 3.73
CA LEU A 445 5.00 25.40 3.27
C LEU A 445 4.43 25.80 1.90
N TYR A 446 4.25 27.09 1.65
CA TYR A 446 3.53 27.59 0.48
C TYR A 446 4.13 27.13 -0.87
N PRO A 447 5.47 27.17 -1.11
CA PRO A 447 6.08 26.65 -2.33
C PRO A 447 5.83 25.16 -2.55
N LEU A 448 5.79 24.36 -1.47
CA LEU A 448 5.48 22.94 -1.55
C LEU A 448 4.04 22.72 -2.05
N LEU A 449 3.06 23.44 -1.48
CA LEU A 449 1.65 23.34 -1.89
C LEU A 449 1.47 23.70 -3.37
N LEU A 450 2.17 24.73 -3.85
CA LEU A 450 2.15 25.12 -5.26
C LEU A 450 2.76 24.04 -6.16
N ALA A 451 3.90 23.46 -5.77
CA ALA A 451 4.56 22.39 -6.52
C ALA A 451 3.68 21.13 -6.59
N MET A 452 3.01 20.78 -5.47
CA MET A 452 2.07 19.66 -5.43
C MET A 452 0.83 19.87 -6.32
N GLN A 453 0.49 21.12 -6.65
CA GLN A 453 -0.58 21.49 -7.59
C GLN A 453 -0.10 21.68 -9.03
N ASP A 454 1.10 21.26 -9.39
CA ASP A 454 1.71 21.44 -10.74
C ASP A 454 1.98 22.90 -11.13
N ARG A 455 2.08 23.81 -10.15
CA ARG A 455 2.27 25.27 -10.32
C ARG A 455 3.74 25.65 -10.11
N TYR A 456 4.64 25.02 -10.86
CA TYR A 456 6.10 25.14 -10.65
C TYR A 456 6.65 26.55 -10.86
N ASP A 457 6.12 27.32 -11.82
CA ASP A 457 6.55 28.71 -12.04
C ASP A 457 6.24 29.60 -10.85
N GLU A 458 5.12 29.38 -10.19
CA GLU A 458 4.72 30.12 -8.98
C GLU A 458 5.49 29.61 -7.76
N ALA A 459 5.66 28.30 -7.65
CA ALA A 459 6.47 27.69 -6.61
C ALA A 459 7.92 28.20 -6.63
N TYR A 460 8.49 28.36 -7.84
CA TYR A 460 9.84 28.89 -8.02
C TYR A 460 9.96 30.34 -7.51
N ARG A 461 9.01 31.19 -7.86
CA ARG A 461 9.02 32.62 -7.41
C ARG A 461 8.85 32.71 -5.89
N ALA A 462 7.81 32.10 -5.35
CA ALA A 462 7.54 32.11 -3.91
C ALA A 462 8.68 31.47 -3.10
N GLY A 463 9.22 30.38 -3.60
CA GLY A 463 10.29 29.66 -2.92
C GLY A 463 11.61 30.41 -2.88
N ARG A 464 11.96 31.17 -3.93
CA ARG A 464 13.14 32.05 -3.91
C ARG A 464 13.06 33.13 -2.84
N GLU A 465 11.87 33.69 -2.66
CA GLU A 465 11.64 34.68 -1.60
C GLU A 465 11.74 34.00 -0.21
N SER A 466 11.26 32.78 -0.09
CA SER A 466 11.31 32.01 1.15
C SER A 466 12.73 31.56 1.52
N LEU A 467 13.54 31.14 0.55
CA LEU A 467 14.96 30.79 0.75
C LEU A 467 15.79 31.95 1.31
N ALA A 468 15.48 33.20 0.91
CA ALA A 468 16.19 34.38 1.41
C ALA A 468 15.92 34.65 2.91
N ARG A 469 14.94 33.97 3.51
CA ARG A 469 14.54 34.13 4.92
C ARG A 469 15.06 33.01 5.83
N LEU A 470 15.78 32.04 5.27
CA LEU A 470 16.36 30.95 6.05
C LEU A 470 17.56 31.45 6.90
N PRO A 471 17.78 30.87 8.10
CA PRO A 471 16.98 29.85 8.76
C PRO A 471 15.74 30.43 9.47
N THR A 472 14.64 29.67 9.51
CA THR A 472 13.41 30.08 10.23
C THR A 472 13.42 29.72 11.71
N GLY A 473 14.33 28.87 12.14
CA GLY A 473 14.36 28.26 13.46
C GLY A 473 13.56 26.95 13.57
N LEU A 474 12.80 26.58 12.52
CA LEU A 474 12.04 25.34 12.45
C LEU A 474 12.76 24.36 11.50
N ALA A 475 13.61 23.50 12.04
CA ALA A 475 14.50 22.61 11.28
C ALA A 475 13.75 21.75 10.26
N PHE A 476 12.55 21.25 10.61
CA PHE A 476 11.68 20.51 9.70
C PHE A 476 11.24 21.36 8.50
N ALA A 477 10.76 22.58 8.76
CA ALA A 477 10.28 23.49 7.72
C ALA A 477 11.43 23.93 6.80
N ASP A 478 12.60 24.23 7.37
CA ASP A 478 13.79 24.63 6.62
C ASP A 478 14.27 23.52 5.69
N SER A 479 14.39 22.29 6.19
CA SER A 479 14.81 21.16 5.38
C SER A 479 13.78 20.79 4.29
N THR A 480 12.49 20.93 4.60
CA THR A 480 11.42 20.69 3.62
C THR A 480 11.43 21.76 2.52
N LEU A 481 11.62 23.04 2.86
CA LEU A 481 11.77 24.08 1.84
C LEU A 481 12.99 23.83 0.94
N LEU A 482 14.14 23.48 1.51
CA LEU A 482 15.35 23.17 0.74
C LEU A 482 15.13 22.03 -0.24
N ASN A 483 14.51 20.92 0.20
CA ASN A 483 14.14 19.79 -0.66
C ASN A 483 13.11 20.20 -1.72
N THR A 484 12.07 20.93 -1.34
CA THR A 484 11.06 21.43 -2.27
C THR A 484 11.70 22.29 -3.36
N MET A 485 12.56 23.22 -2.96
CA MET A 485 13.22 24.11 -3.91
C MET A 485 14.27 23.40 -4.76
N ALA A 486 14.94 22.37 -4.24
CA ALA A 486 15.79 21.51 -5.05
C ALA A 486 14.98 20.81 -6.15
N SER A 487 13.79 20.30 -5.82
CA SER A 487 12.87 19.73 -6.81
C SER A 487 12.41 20.78 -7.83
N VAL A 488 11.95 21.93 -7.36
CA VAL A 488 11.43 23.00 -8.22
C VAL A 488 12.51 23.54 -9.15
N THR A 489 13.73 23.79 -8.66
CA THR A 489 14.85 24.26 -9.49
C THR A 489 15.29 23.21 -10.50
N SER A 490 15.26 21.92 -10.13
CA SER A 490 15.49 20.82 -11.07
C SER A 490 14.46 20.82 -12.19
N VAL A 491 13.17 20.96 -11.85
CA VAL A 491 12.08 21.05 -12.84
C VAL A 491 12.26 22.27 -13.75
N MET A 492 12.70 23.40 -13.22
CA MET A 492 12.99 24.62 -14.00
C MET A 492 14.28 24.53 -14.81
N GLY A 493 15.03 23.44 -14.71
CA GLY A 493 16.24 23.18 -15.51
C GLY A 493 17.55 23.66 -14.90
N ASP A 494 17.55 24.18 -13.67
CA ASP A 494 18.76 24.59 -12.96
C ASP A 494 19.30 23.46 -12.07
N ALA A 495 20.02 22.54 -12.71
CA ALA A 495 20.60 21.39 -12.03
C ALA A 495 21.68 21.77 -10.98
N HIS A 496 22.44 22.84 -11.23
CA HIS A 496 23.49 23.31 -10.31
C HIS A 496 22.87 23.85 -9.01
N GLU A 497 21.88 24.71 -9.11
CA GLU A 497 21.17 25.23 -7.93
C GLU A 497 20.41 24.13 -7.20
N SER A 498 19.82 23.17 -7.93
CA SER A 498 19.20 21.99 -7.35
C SER A 498 20.18 21.19 -6.48
N GLN A 499 21.38 20.90 -6.99
CA GLN A 499 22.42 20.18 -6.24
C GLN A 499 22.87 20.97 -5.01
N ARG A 500 23.10 22.27 -5.15
CA ARG A 500 23.46 23.15 -4.02
C ARG A 500 22.41 23.13 -2.90
N LEU A 501 21.13 23.12 -3.27
CA LEU A 501 20.02 23.06 -2.32
C LEU A 501 19.93 21.68 -1.64
N LEU A 502 20.21 20.58 -2.37
CA LEU A 502 20.27 19.24 -1.78
C LEU A 502 21.41 19.12 -0.76
N ASP A 503 22.58 19.67 -1.07
CA ASP A 503 23.69 19.71 -0.12
C ASP A 503 23.35 20.51 1.14
N ALA A 504 22.65 21.65 0.99
CA ALA A 504 22.15 22.43 2.11
C ALA A 504 21.08 21.66 2.91
N ALA A 505 20.19 20.93 2.24
CA ALA A 505 19.16 20.11 2.88
C ALA A 505 19.80 19.01 3.72
N ARG A 506 20.85 18.34 3.22
CA ARG A 506 21.61 17.35 3.99
C ARG A 506 22.21 17.91 5.28
N GLN A 507 22.76 19.12 5.23
CA GLN A 507 23.29 19.79 6.40
C GLN A 507 22.21 20.19 7.41
N ALA A 508 21.03 20.62 6.93
CA ALA A 508 19.91 21.05 7.76
C ALA A 508 19.18 19.87 8.43
N GLN A 509 19.22 18.69 7.83
CA GLN A 509 18.44 17.49 8.30
C GLN A 509 18.94 16.90 9.62
N ARG A 510 20.23 17.02 9.94
CA ARG A 510 20.89 16.38 11.07
C ARG A 510 20.54 14.89 11.23
N GLU A 511 19.48 14.57 11.99
CA GLU A 511 19.05 13.20 12.29
C GLU A 511 17.63 12.88 11.77
N SER A 512 16.97 13.77 11.01
CA SER A 512 15.63 13.53 10.49
C SER A 512 15.65 12.55 9.31
N THR A 513 15.25 11.32 9.56
CA THR A 513 15.10 10.29 8.51
C THR A 513 14.00 10.63 7.52
N PHE A 514 12.93 11.32 7.96
CA PHE A 514 11.87 11.80 7.09
C PHE A 514 12.41 12.76 6.02
N SER A 515 13.17 13.78 6.41
CA SER A 515 13.77 14.73 5.46
C SER A 515 14.83 14.07 4.58
N ARG A 516 15.61 13.12 5.11
CA ARG A 516 16.62 12.37 4.37
C ARG A 516 16.01 11.59 3.21
N MET A 517 14.87 10.94 3.42
CA MET A 517 14.16 10.20 2.38
C MET A 517 13.86 11.09 1.16
N TYR A 518 13.39 12.33 1.38
CA TYR A 518 13.15 13.27 0.27
C TYR A 518 14.43 13.66 -0.46
N THR A 519 15.51 13.94 0.26
CA THR A 519 16.80 14.28 -0.35
C THR A 519 17.32 13.14 -1.22
N GLU A 520 17.32 11.90 -0.71
CA GLU A 520 17.74 10.73 -1.48
C GLU A 520 16.83 10.49 -2.70
N SER A 521 15.51 10.69 -2.56
CA SER A 521 14.58 10.58 -3.68
C SER A 521 14.87 11.60 -4.79
N LEU A 522 15.21 12.83 -4.44
CA LEU A 522 15.51 13.87 -5.41
C LEU A 522 16.86 13.65 -6.11
N GLU A 523 17.87 13.16 -5.38
CA GLU A 523 19.14 12.80 -5.99
C GLU A 523 19.01 11.65 -6.97
N GLY A 524 18.25 10.62 -6.60
CA GLY A 524 17.93 9.55 -7.51
C GLY A 524 17.18 10.01 -8.76
N MET A 525 16.31 11.03 -8.65
CA MET A 525 15.67 11.65 -9.81
C MET A 525 16.66 12.37 -10.73
N LEU A 526 17.61 13.13 -10.18
CA LEU A 526 18.66 13.79 -10.96
C LEU A 526 19.50 12.75 -11.71
N ASP A 527 19.90 11.67 -11.03
CA ASP A 527 20.63 10.57 -11.66
C ASP A 527 19.82 9.92 -12.80
N LEU A 528 18.52 9.75 -12.59
CA LEU A 528 17.65 9.14 -13.61
C LEU A 528 17.53 10.03 -14.87
N TYR A 529 17.43 11.35 -14.72
CA TYR A 529 17.42 12.30 -15.85
C TYR A 529 18.72 12.22 -16.65
N GLU A 530 19.85 12.09 -15.97
CA GLU A 530 21.16 11.97 -16.61
C GLU A 530 21.44 10.58 -17.16
N GLY A 531 20.51 9.64 -17.01
CA GLY A 531 20.59 8.28 -17.51
C GLY A 531 21.43 7.35 -16.64
N ARG A 532 21.70 7.67 -15.38
CA ARG A 532 22.45 6.86 -14.41
C ARG A 532 21.51 5.96 -13.61
N LEU A 533 20.96 4.93 -14.28
CA LEU A 533 19.93 4.06 -13.68
C LEU A 533 20.41 3.34 -12.41
N ARG A 534 21.68 2.89 -12.40
CA ARG A 534 22.24 2.16 -11.24
C ARG A 534 22.36 3.05 -10.02
N GLN A 535 22.81 4.29 -10.19
CA GLN A 535 22.92 5.28 -9.11
C GLN A 535 21.54 5.69 -8.61
N ALA A 536 20.61 5.98 -9.52
CA ALA A 536 19.21 6.26 -9.18
C ALA A 536 18.58 5.13 -8.36
N THR A 537 18.85 3.86 -8.73
CA THR A 537 18.37 2.69 -7.98
C THR A 537 18.94 2.65 -6.56
N ALA A 538 20.24 2.97 -6.38
CA ALA A 538 20.85 3.00 -5.06
C ALA A 538 20.23 4.09 -4.17
N HIS A 539 20.02 5.31 -4.71
CA HIS A 539 19.39 6.40 -3.97
C HIS A 539 17.95 6.09 -3.59
N PHE A 540 17.13 5.57 -4.52
CA PHE A 540 15.74 5.23 -4.21
C PHE A 540 15.62 4.08 -3.22
N ARG A 541 16.53 3.11 -3.27
CA ARG A 541 16.63 2.06 -2.27
C ARG A 541 16.96 2.64 -0.90
N MET A 542 17.96 3.53 -0.80
CA MET A 542 18.31 4.20 0.46
C MET A 542 17.14 5.06 0.98
N ALA A 543 16.39 5.71 0.09
CA ALA A 543 15.21 6.47 0.47
C ALA A 543 14.16 5.57 1.11
N VAL A 544 13.86 4.43 0.50
CA VAL A 544 12.92 3.42 1.05
C VAL A 544 13.46 2.82 2.34
N ASP A 545 14.73 2.42 2.40
CA ASP A 545 15.36 1.81 3.58
C ASP A 545 15.44 2.80 4.76
N SER A 546 15.66 4.10 4.50
CA SER A 546 15.68 5.14 5.54
C SER A 546 14.36 5.22 6.32
N THR A 547 13.24 4.89 5.68
CA THR A 547 11.93 4.91 6.30
C THR A 547 11.69 3.71 7.21
N HIS A 548 12.41 2.62 6.99
CA HIS A 548 12.30 1.39 7.79
C HIS A 548 13.13 1.44 9.08
N ALA A 549 14.26 2.13 9.06
CA ALA A 549 15.16 2.25 10.21
C ALA A 549 14.57 3.07 11.38
N VAL A 550 13.54 3.87 11.14
CA VAL A 550 12.87 4.71 12.16
C VAL A 550 11.40 4.37 12.26
N SER A 551 11.13 3.36 13.06
CA SER A 551 9.82 3.06 13.68
C SER A 551 8.57 3.83 13.18
N TYR A 552 7.71 3.15 12.43
CA TYR A 552 6.24 3.23 12.55
C TYR A 552 5.46 4.40 11.98
N ASN A 553 6.03 5.46 11.33
CA ASN A 553 5.26 6.70 11.16
C ASN A 553 5.27 7.40 9.79
N HIS A 554 5.87 6.82 8.74
CA HIS A 554 6.11 7.57 7.50
C HIS A 554 5.24 7.14 6.32
N SER A 555 3.92 7.24 6.43
CA SER A 555 3.04 6.73 5.38
C SER A 555 3.10 7.47 4.04
N HIS A 556 3.39 8.77 4.01
CA HIS A 556 3.36 9.56 2.77
C HIS A 556 4.68 9.68 2.06
N GLY A 557 5.75 9.92 2.79
CA GLY A 557 7.06 9.97 2.20
C GLY A 557 7.46 8.63 1.59
N ASN A 558 7.01 7.53 2.19
CA ASN A 558 7.20 6.19 1.65
C ASN A 558 6.53 6.02 0.28
N ALA A 559 5.34 6.60 0.05
CA ALA A 559 4.68 6.52 -1.24
C ALA A 559 5.51 7.17 -2.35
N LEU A 560 6.11 8.33 -2.07
CA LEU A 560 6.97 9.04 -3.00
C LEU A 560 8.20 8.19 -3.36
N ALA A 561 8.99 7.80 -2.37
CA ALA A 561 10.19 6.99 -2.54
C ALA A 561 9.87 5.62 -3.17
N GLY A 562 8.76 5.00 -2.76
CA GLY A 562 8.31 3.69 -3.25
C GLY A 562 7.94 3.70 -4.72
N VAL A 563 7.24 4.73 -5.23
CA VAL A 563 6.91 4.85 -6.66
C VAL A 563 8.17 5.10 -7.49
N LEU A 564 9.10 5.91 -7.00
CA LEU A 564 10.37 6.15 -7.70
C LEU A 564 11.22 4.88 -7.73
N TYR A 565 11.25 4.11 -6.64
CA TYR A 565 11.93 2.81 -6.62
C TYR A 565 11.24 1.81 -7.56
N ALA A 566 9.90 1.79 -7.60
CA ALA A 566 9.16 1.00 -8.58
C ALA A 566 9.51 1.37 -10.03
N SER A 567 9.77 2.65 -10.31
CA SER A 567 10.11 3.11 -11.67
C SER A 567 11.45 2.58 -12.17
N VAL A 568 12.47 2.50 -11.32
CA VAL A 568 13.78 1.92 -11.70
C VAL A 568 13.74 0.39 -11.75
N ALA A 569 12.97 -0.25 -10.87
CA ALA A 569 12.71 -1.70 -10.96
C ALA A 569 11.99 -2.05 -12.28
N TYR A 570 11.00 -1.25 -12.67
CA TYR A 570 10.32 -1.36 -13.96
C TYR A 570 11.30 -1.20 -15.12
N GLU A 571 12.13 -0.14 -15.12
CA GLU A 571 13.13 0.10 -16.16
C GLU A 571 14.12 -1.06 -16.32
N ALA A 572 14.51 -1.69 -15.22
CA ALA A 572 15.37 -2.87 -15.21
C ALA A 572 14.64 -4.17 -15.60
N ASN A 573 13.37 -4.11 -15.98
CA ASN A 573 12.49 -5.25 -16.30
C ASN A 573 12.23 -6.20 -15.13
N GLN A 574 12.33 -5.72 -13.89
CA GLN A 574 11.97 -6.45 -12.67
C GLN A 574 10.47 -6.25 -12.38
N LEU A 575 9.61 -6.80 -13.27
CA LEU A 575 8.17 -6.47 -13.29
C LEU A 575 7.45 -6.90 -12.01
N GLU A 576 7.80 -8.06 -11.47
CA GLU A 576 7.20 -8.56 -10.23
C GLU A 576 7.51 -7.63 -9.05
N GLN A 577 8.76 -7.15 -8.95
CA GLN A 577 9.14 -6.19 -7.91
C GLN A 577 8.46 -4.83 -8.11
N ALA A 578 8.39 -4.33 -9.34
CA ALA A 578 7.70 -3.08 -9.65
C ALA A 578 6.21 -3.16 -9.32
N GLU A 579 5.54 -4.26 -9.68
CA GLU A 579 4.13 -4.49 -9.37
C GLU A 579 3.89 -4.58 -7.86
N HIS A 580 4.76 -5.27 -7.14
CA HIS A 580 4.70 -5.34 -5.68
C HIS A 580 4.77 -3.94 -5.05
N LEU A 581 5.78 -3.14 -5.42
CA LEU A 581 5.92 -1.77 -4.93
C LEU A 581 4.70 -0.91 -5.27
N LEU A 582 4.16 -1.03 -6.49
CA LEU A 582 2.98 -0.29 -6.90
C LEU A 582 1.73 -0.69 -6.09
N ASN A 583 1.53 -1.97 -5.81
CA ASN A 583 0.40 -2.44 -4.99
C ASN A 583 0.45 -1.88 -3.56
N VAL A 584 1.65 -1.69 -3.02
CA VAL A 584 1.85 -1.09 -1.68
C VAL A 584 1.60 0.42 -1.70
N TYR A 585 2.18 1.12 -2.66
CA TYR A 585 2.29 2.58 -2.60
C TYR A 585 1.24 3.35 -3.42
N LEU A 586 0.66 2.74 -4.47
CA LEU A 586 -0.35 3.39 -5.30
C LEU A 586 -1.58 3.91 -4.52
N PRO A 587 -2.14 3.17 -3.53
CA PRO A 587 -3.24 3.70 -2.72
C PRO A 587 -2.88 4.99 -1.97
N LEU A 588 -1.63 5.14 -1.54
CA LEU A 588 -1.15 6.35 -0.85
C LEU A 588 -0.94 7.53 -1.81
N VAL A 589 -0.54 7.25 -3.06
CA VAL A 589 -0.36 8.26 -4.11
C VAL A 589 -1.68 8.94 -4.47
N ARG A 590 -2.79 8.23 -4.37
CA ARG A 590 -4.12 8.79 -4.66
C ARG A 590 -4.46 10.02 -3.84
N ASP A 591 -4.08 10.05 -2.57
CA ASP A 591 -4.47 11.13 -1.66
C ASP A 591 -3.50 12.31 -1.69
N VAL A 592 -2.20 12.05 -1.76
CA VAL A 592 -1.15 13.07 -1.58
C VAL A 592 -0.06 13.03 -2.64
N GLY A 593 -0.20 12.21 -3.67
CA GLY A 593 0.82 12.08 -4.71
C GLY A 593 1.00 13.37 -5.51
N LEU A 594 2.26 13.69 -5.82
CA LEU A 594 2.60 14.67 -6.84
C LEU A 594 2.08 14.20 -8.21
N PRO A 595 1.74 15.11 -9.12
CA PRO A 595 1.27 14.77 -10.47
C PRO A 595 2.15 13.75 -11.19
N ASP A 596 3.48 13.88 -11.10
CA ASP A 596 4.43 12.94 -11.71
C ASP A 596 4.30 11.52 -11.11
N HIS A 597 4.07 11.40 -9.80
CA HIS A 597 3.92 10.09 -9.14
C HIS A 597 2.60 9.41 -9.52
N MET A 598 1.52 10.20 -9.69
CA MET A 598 0.25 9.70 -10.20
C MET A 598 0.43 9.13 -11.61
N ILE A 599 1.09 9.88 -12.49
CA ILE A 599 1.32 9.45 -13.87
C ILE A 599 2.21 8.21 -13.90
N LEU A 600 3.39 8.26 -13.27
CA LEU A 600 4.35 7.15 -13.27
C LEU A 600 3.72 5.86 -12.75
N SER A 601 3.03 5.91 -11.61
CA SER A 601 2.46 4.71 -10.98
C SER A 601 1.36 4.06 -11.82
N HIS A 602 0.44 4.85 -12.38
CA HIS A 602 -0.65 4.32 -13.19
C HIS A 602 -0.19 3.86 -14.57
N VAL A 603 0.75 4.59 -15.19
CA VAL A 603 1.34 4.19 -16.48
C VAL A 603 2.12 2.88 -16.32
N MET A 604 2.95 2.75 -15.30
CA MET A 604 3.67 1.48 -15.04
C MET A 604 2.69 0.33 -14.80
N ARG A 605 1.68 0.53 -13.96
CA ARG A 605 0.64 -0.48 -13.70
C ARG A 605 -0.06 -0.89 -14.99
N SER A 606 -0.41 0.09 -15.83
CA SER A 606 -1.02 -0.12 -17.13
C SER A 606 -0.12 -0.96 -18.05
N ARG A 607 1.17 -0.61 -18.16
CA ARG A 607 2.14 -1.32 -19.00
C ARG A 607 2.39 -2.75 -18.51
N ILE A 608 2.51 -2.95 -17.20
CA ILE A 608 2.67 -4.29 -16.60
C ILE A 608 1.48 -5.17 -16.97
N ALA A 609 0.25 -4.67 -16.77
CA ALA A 609 -0.98 -5.39 -17.13
C ALA A 609 -1.06 -5.69 -18.65
N PHE A 610 -0.69 -4.71 -19.49
CA PHE A 610 -0.66 -4.87 -20.93
C PHE A 610 0.31 -5.97 -21.37
N HIS A 611 1.51 -6.00 -20.81
CA HIS A 611 2.50 -7.05 -21.09
C HIS A 611 2.07 -8.44 -20.59
N ALA A 612 1.35 -8.49 -19.46
CA ALA A 612 0.73 -9.72 -18.97
C ALA A 612 -0.46 -10.18 -19.84
N GLY A 613 -0.88 -9.38 -20.84
CA GLY A 613 -2.03 -9.64 -21.70
C GLY A 613 -3.38 -9.32 -21.07
N ASP A 614 -3.42 -8.65 -19.91
CA ASP A 614 -4.65 -8.16 -19.28
C ASP A 614 -4.95 -6.74 -19.76
N ILE A 615 -5.56 -6.67 -20.94
CA ILE A 615 -5.89 -5.40 -21.59
C ILE A 615 -6.90 -4.60 -20.79
N ASP A 616 -7.85 -5.27 -20.13
CA ASP A 616 -8.88 -4.60 -19.33
C ASP A 616 -8.26 -3.88 -18.13
N ALA A 617 -7.39 -4.56 -17.38
CA ALA A 617 -6.67 -3.95 -16.27
C ALA A 617 -5.76 -2.81 -16.74
N ALA A 618 -5.13 -2.94 -17.90
CA ALA A 618 -4.29 -1.90 -18.47
C ALA A 618 -5.07 -0.60 -18.74
N PHE A 619 -6.20 -0.71 -19.45
CA PHE A 619 -7.04 0.46 -19.76
C PHE A 619 -7.74 1.00 -18.49
N GLN A 620 -8.13 0.13 -17.57
CA GLN A 620 -8.73 0.55 -16.30
C GLN A 620 -7.79 1.43 -15.48
N ALA A 621 -6.50 1.11 -15.44
CA ALA A 621 -5.50 1.94 -14.76
C ALA A 621 -5.42 3.36 -15.37
N LEU A 622 -5.55 3.49 -16.69
CA LEU A 622 -5.53 4.79 -17.37
C LEU A 622 -6.85 5.57 -17.21
N ILE A 623 -7.99 4.89 -17.14
CA ILE A 623 -9.28 5.51 -16.82
C ILE A 623 -9.22 6.10 -15.39
N GLU A 624 -8.64 5.35 -14.46
CA GLU A 624 -8.45 5.82 -13.08
C GLU A 624 -7.54 7.04 -13.02
N LEU A 625 -6.44 7.04 -13.76
CA LEU A 625 -5.53 8.19 -13.86
C LEU A 625 -6.23 9.42 -14.42
N GLU A 626 -7.00 9.27 -15.50
CA GLU A 626 -7.75 10.37 -16.12
C GLU A 626 -8.80 10.93 -15.16
N TYR A 627 -9.53 10.06 -14.45
CA TYR A 627 -10.50 10.46 -13.43
C TYR A 627 -9.85 11.29 -12.32
N LEU A 628 -8.70 10.85 -11.78
CA LEU A 628 -7.95 11.59 -10.76
C LEU A 628 -7.49 12.95 -11.29
N GLY A 629 -7.01 13.01 -12.53
CA GLY A 629 -6.62 14.26 -13.17
C GLY A 629 -7.78 15.24 -13.34
N CYS A 630 -8.96 14.76 -13.74
CA CYS A 630 -10.17 15.57 -13.85
C CYS A 630 -10.65 16.07 -12.47
N GLN A 631 -10.70 15.18 -11.48
CA GLN A 631 -11.14 15.52 -10.13
C GLN A 631 -10.28 16.60 -9.48
N ARG A 632 -8.97 16.58 -9.74
CA ARG A 632 -7.98 17.49 -9.16
C ARG A 632 -7.62 18.66 -10.06
N GLN A 633 -8.29 18.81 -11.20
CA GLN A 633 -8.02 19.87 -12.19
C GLN A 633 -6.55 19.89 -12.63
N LEU A 634 -5.97 18.72 -12.91
CA LEU A 634 -4.61 18.53 -13.37
C LEU A 634 -4.58 18.13 -14.86
N PRO A 635 -4.59 19.10 -15.81
CA PRO A 635 -4.66 18.81 -17.25
C PRO A 635 -3.52 17.91 -17.75
N ARG A 636 -2.32 18.02 -17.16
CA ARG A 636 -1.16 17.21 -17.49
C ARG A 636 -1.39 15.72 -17.19
N VAL A 637 -2.02 15.42 -16.06
CA VAL A 637 -2.36 14.06 -15.66
C VAL A 637 -3.39 13.45 -16.62
N VAL A 638 -4.40 14.23 -17.00
CA VAL A 638 -5.42 13.84 -18.00
C VAL A 638 -4.78 13.56 -19.36
N SER A 639 -3.89 14.44 -19.81
CA SER A 639 -3.21 14.28 -21.11
C SER A 639 -2.26 13.09 -21.11
N ALA A 640 -1.55 12.83 -20.01
CA ALA A 640 -0.67 11.66 -19.88
C ALA A 640 -1.44 10.32 -20.01
N ALA A 641 -2.64 10.22 -19.44
CA ALA A 641 -3.49 9.04 -19.59
C ALA A 641 -3.86 8.79 -21.05
N LYS A 642 -4.17 9.86 -21.80
CA LYS A 642 -4.53 9.79 -23.22
C LYS A 642 -3.32 9.43 -24.08
N LEU A 643 -2.13 9.99 -23.79
CA LEU A 643 -0.90 9.64 -24.51
C LEU A 643 -0.56 8.16 -24.34
N GLU A 644 -0.67 7.62 -23.14
CA GLU A 644 -0.38 6.21 -22.91
C GLU A 644 -1.43 5.30 -23.57
N ARG A 645 -2.72 5.70 -23.56
CA ARG A 645 -3.73 4.96 -24.37
C ARG A 645 -3.40 4.98 -25.87
N ALA A 646 -2.98 6.12 -26.38
CA ALA A 646 -2.54 6.20 -27.77
C ALA A 646 -1.36 5.26 -28.06
N HIS A 647 -0.38 5.21 -27.17
CA HIS A 647 0.76 4.30 -27.28
C HIS A 647 0.33 2.83 -27.30
N MET A 648 -0.54 2.42 -26.39
CA MET A 648 -1.06 1.04 -26.37
C MET A 648 -1.85 0.69 -27.64
N LEU A 649 -2.67 1.62 -28.13
CA LEU A 649 -3.41 1.44 -29.38
C LEU A 649 -2.46 1.33 -30.60
N LEU A 650 -1.34 2.07 -30.61
CA LEU A 650 -0.30 1.92 -31.63
C LEU A 650 0.31 0.52 -31.60
N LEU A 651 0.63 0.01 -30.40
CA LEU A 651 1.17 -1.35 -30.22
C LEU A 651 0.17 -2.44 -30.66
N GLN A 652 -1.14 -2.17 -30.54
CA GLN A 652 -2.20 -3.04 -31.06
C GLN A 652 -2.45 -2.88 -32.58
N GLY A 653 -1.77 -1.94 -33.24
CA GLY A 653 -1.97 -1.64 -34.63
C GLY A 653 -3.24 -0.85 -34.98
N ASN A 654 -3.85 -0.19 -33.97
CA ASN A 654 -5.05 0.63 -34.17
C ASN A 654 -4.69 2.12 -34.32
N GLY A 655 -4.17 2.49 -35.48
CA GLY A 655 -3.74 3.84 -35.81
C GLY A 655 -4.83 4.92 -35.73
N PRO A 656 -6.06 4.66 -36.25
CA PRO A 656 -7.15 5.64 -36.14
C PRO A 656 -7.51 5.98 -34.70
N ALA A 657 -7.73 4.99 -33.83
CA ALA A 657 -8.06 5.25 -32.43
C ALA A 657 -6.90 5.91 -31.68
N ALA A 658 -5.67 5.56 -31.96
CA ALA A 658 -4.50 6.22 -31.40
C ALA A 658 -4.45 7.70 -31.78
N ARG A 659 -4.78 8.04 -33.05
CA ARG A 659 -4.84 9.43 -33.52
C ARG A 659 -5.91 10.23 -32.79
N ASP A 660 -7.07 9.64 -32.55
CA ASP A 660 -8.16 10.29 -31.82
C ASP A 660 -7.71 10.62 -30.37
N GLU A 661 -7.02 9.69 -29.69
CA GLU A 661 -6.49 9.95 -28.36
C GLU A 661 -5.42 11.06 -28.36
N LEU A 662 -4.53 11.09 -29.36
CA LEU A 662 -3.55 12.17 -29.52
C LEU A 662 -4.22 13.52 -29.73
N GLN A 663 -5.27 13.60 -30.56
CA GLN A 663 -6.03 14.83 -30.75
C GLN A 663 -6.70 15.32 -29.46
N ARG A 664 -7.23 14.38 -28.65
CA ARG A 664 -7.83 14.71 -27.35
C ARG A 664 -6.79 15.13 -26.30
N ALA A 665 -5.55 14.70 -26.44
CA ALA A 665 -4.44 15.09 -25.55
C ALA A 665 -3.81 16.41 -25.98
N GLU A 666 -4.24 17.01 -27.10
CA GLU A 666 -3.62 18.21 -27.64
C GLU A 666 -4.05 19.47 -26.84
N ASP A 667 -3.09 20.01 -26.08
CA ASP A 667 -3.18 21.31 -25.42
C ASP A 667 -1.88 22.06 -25.65
N ARG A 668 -1.93 23.05 -26.52
CA ARG A 668 -0.72 23.80 -26.92
C ARG A 668 -0.05 24.48 -25.73
N ALA A 669 -0.82 25.11 -24.86
CA ALA A 669 -0.27 25.84 -23.71
C ALA A 669 0.41 24.87 -22.71
N LEU A 670 -0.21 23.72 -22.48
CA LEU A 670 0.33 22.65 -21.63
C LEU A 670 1.67 22.16 -22.17
N TRP A 671 1.73 21.81 -23.47
CA TRP A 671 2.93 21.22 -24.04
C TRP A 671 4.07 22.22 -24.30
N GLU A 672 3.76 23.51 -24.49
CA GLU A 672 4.76 24.58 -24.48
C GLU A 672 5.36 24.80 -23.07
N ARG A 673 4.56 24.65 -22.01
CA ARG A 673 5.04 24.68 -20.62
C ARG A 673 5.90 23.45 -20.31
N GLU A 674 5.44 22.24 -20.66
CA GLU A 674 6.17 20.98 -20.46
C GLU A 674 7.55 21.01 -21.12
N ARG A 675 7.64 21.56 -22.33
CA ARG A 675 8.92 21.67 -23.06
C ARG A 675 9.99 22.44 -22.27
N ARG A 676 9.59 23.41 -21.47
CA ARG A 676 10.48 24.23 -20.64
C ARG A 676 10.82 23.59 -19.28
N GLN A 677 10.03 22.63 -18.85
CA GLN A 677 10.12 21.99 -17.55
C GLN A 677 10.69 20.57 -17.67
N ARG A 678 11.49 20.18 -16.67
CA ARG A 678 12.04 18.81 -16.56
C ARG A 678 11.14 18.00 -15.64
N LEU A 679 10.12 17.38 -16.19
CA LEU A 679 9.12 16.61 -15.48
C LEU A 679 9.41 15.11 -15.66
N ALA A 680 9.54 14.37 -14.56
CA ALA A 680 9.94 12.95 -14.55
C ALA A 680 8.98 12.08 -15.35
N ALA A 681 7.69 12.32 -15.23
CA ALA A 681 6.66 11.55 -15.92
C ALA A 681 6.67 11.75 -17.44
N HIS A 682 7.12 12.92 -17.91
CA HIS A 682 7.21 13.26 -19.34
C HIS A 682 8.61 13.15 -19.93
N ASP A 683 9.51 12.51 -19.22
CA ASP A 683 10.86 12.30 -19.76
C ASP A 683 10.85 11.30 -20.94
N LEU A 684 9.98 10.31 -20.89
CA LEU A 684 9.86 9.26 -21.91
C LEU A 684 8.53 9.26 -22.66
N ASP A 685 7.57 10.13 -22.29
CA ASP A 685 6.25 10.15 -22.92
C ASP A 685 5.63 11.56 -22.90
N TYR A 686 5.57 12.16 -24.06
CA TYR A 686 5.07 13.52 -24.26
C TYR A 686 4.61 13.71 -25.71
N MET A 687 3.88 14.78 -26.01
CA MET A 687 3.16 14.96 -27.27
C MET A 687 4.04 14.82 -28.52
N ALA A 688 5.22 15.44 -28.55
CA ALA A 688 6.06 15.39 -29.75
C ALA A 688 6.56 13.95 -30.02
N LEU A 689 6.94 13.20 -28.99
CA LEU A 689 7.35 11.81 -29.11
C LEU A 689 6.17 10.91 -29.52
N ALA A 690 4.99 11.11 -28.92
CA ALA A 690 3.80 10.33 -29.24
C ALA A 690 3.34 10.55 -30.69
N ARG A 691 3.41 11.78 -31.19
CA ARG A 691 3.18 12.07 -32.62
C ARG A 691 4.21 11.41 -33.51
N ALA A 692 5.49 11.50 -33.17
CA ALA A 692 6.54 10.84 -33.93
C ALA A 692 6.32 9.33 -34.03
N ARG A 693 5.92 8.66 -32.93
CA ARG A 693 5.55 7.24 -32.95
C ARG A 693 4.39 6.96 -33.93
N TRP A 694 3.37 7.80 -33.93
CA TRP A 694 2.23 7.65 -34.82
C TRP A 694 2.64 7.84 -36.30
N ASP A 695 3.43 8.89 -36.59
CA ASP A 695 3.95 9.18 -37.92
C ASP A 695 4.81 8.04 -38.45
N ILE A 696 5.64 7.41 -37.63
CA ILE A 696 6.48 6.27 -38.00
C ILE A 696 5.61 5.02 -38.28
N ALA A 697 4.60 4.77 -37.45
CA ALA A 697 3.81 3.55 -37.58
C ALA A 697 2.74 3.61 -38.67
N PHE A 698 2.03 4.74 -38.81
CA PHE A 698 0.86 4.89 -39.69
C PHE A 698 0.88 6.12 -40.62
N GLY A 699 1.75 7.08 -40.32
CA GLY A 699 1.88 8.30 -41.10
C GLY A 699 3.09 8.29 -42.07
N ASN A 700 3.79 9.41 -42.13
CA ASN A 700 5.00 9.58 -42.92
C ASN A 700 6.23 9.68 -41.98
N ALA A 701 7.01 8.62 -41.89
CA ALA A 701 8.20 8.57 -41.03
C ALA A 701 9.22 9.70 -41.32
N ARG A 702 9.25 10.19 -42.59
CA ARG A 702 10.15 11.31 -42.98
C ARG A 702 9.82 12.59 -42.23
N THR A 703 8.57 12.85 -41.87
CA THR A 703 8.16 14.04 -41.16
C THR A 703 8.58 14.03 -39.69
N ALA A 704 8.76 12.83 -39.12
CA ALA A 704 9.21 12.68 -37.74
C ALA A 704 10.71 13.01 -37.56
N LEU A 705 11.56 12.80 -38.54
CA LEU A 705 13.02 12.94 -38.40
C LEU A 705 13.46 14.32 -37.92
N PRO A 706 13.08 15.45 -38.56
CA PRO A 706 13.53 16.78 -38.14
C PRO A 706 13.04 17.13 -36.74
N VAL A 707 11.86 16.66 -36.36
CA VAL A 707 11.32 16.86 -34.98
C VAL A 707 12.17 16.09 -33.98
N LEU A 708 12.47 14.82 -34.28
CA LEU A 708 13.30 13.99 -33.39
C LEU A 708 14.72 14.53 -33.25
N GLU A 709 15.33 15.03 -34.33
CA GLU A 709 16.67 15.65 -34.32
C GLU A 709 16.71 16.89 -33.43
N GLN A 710 15.72 17.78 -33.56
CA GLN A 710 15.61 18.95 -32.71
C GLN A 710 15.40 18.58 -31.23
N GLU A 711 14.50 17.64 -30.96
CA GLU A 711 14.23 17.17 -29.59
C GLU A 711 15.47 16.48 -28.96
N ILE A 712 16.23 15.69 -29.73
CA ILE A 712 17.50 15.08 -29.28
C ILE A 712 18.50 16.18 -28.92
N HIS A 713 18.68 17.17 -29.81
CA HIS A 713 19.59 18.27 -29.55
C HIS A 713 19.23 19.02 -28.25
N THR A 714 17.96 19.35 -28.09
CA THR A 714 17.44 20.01 -26.88
C THR A 714 17.65 19.15 -25.62
N ALA A 715 17.37 17.85 -25.69
CA ALA A 715 17.56 16.94 -24.58
C ALA A 715 19.04 16.80 -24.14
N VAL A 716 19.96 16.72 -25.12
CA VAL A 716 21.39 16.65 -24.84
C VAL A 716 21.90 17.95 -24.20
N GLN A 717 21.50 19.10 -24.74
CA GLN A 717 21.86 20.40 -24.14
C GLN A 717 21.36 20.58 -22.70
N ALA A 718 20.19 20.03 -22.41
CA ALA A 718 19.60 20.05 -21.07
C ALA A 718 20.10 18.90 -20.16
N ALA A 719 21.12 18.13 -20.53
CA ALA A 719 21.62 16.94 -19.82
C ALA A 719 20.51 15.90 -19.50
N ARG A 720 19.45 15.81 -20.32
CA ARG A 720 18.39 14.80 -20.21
C ARG A 720 18.76 13.56 -21.00
N ASN A 721 19.80 12.86 -20.59
CA ASN A 721 20.37 11.76 -21.35
C ASN A 721 19.39 10.59 -21.53
N ARG A 722 18.56 10.30 -20.51
CA ARG A 722 17.50 9.28 -20.60
C ARG A 722 16.50 9.63 -21.72
N ARG A 723 16.06 10.89 -21.79
CA ARG A 723 15.18 11.39 -22.88
C ARG A 723 15.85 11.31 -24.23
N ALA A 724 17.12 11.77 -24.31
CA ALA A 724 17.89 11.68 -25.55
C ALA A 724 18.03 10.24 -26.05
N LEU A 725 18.27 9.28 -25.15
CA LEU A 725 18.36 7.86 -25.45
C LEU A 725 17.06 7.33 -26.05
N LYS A 726 15.91 7.68 -25.46
CA LYS A 726 14.58 7.31 -25.97
C LYS A 726 14.30 7.89 -27.35
N LEU A 727 14.62 9.14 -27.55
CA LEU A 727 14.44 9.81 -28.84
C LEU A 727 15.32 9.22 -29.94
N ARG A 728 16.58 8.87 -29.63
CA ARG A 728 17.50 8.18 -30.54
C ARG A 728 16.99 6.80 -30.91
N LEU A 729 16.41 6.06 -29.99
CA LEU A 729 15.74 4.79 -30.28
C LEU A 729 14.61 4.97 -31.29
N VAL A 730 13.73 5.95 -31.07
CA VAL A 730 12.61 6.21 -31.98
C VAL A 730 13.10 6.74 -33.34
N ARG A 731 14.19 7.52 -33.37
CA ARG A 731 14.85 7.94 -34.62
C ARG A 731 15.39 6.75 -35.41
N ALA A 732 16.00 5.75 -34.74
CA ALA A 732 16.45 4.53 -35.38
C ALA A 732 15.28 3.76 -36.01
N LEU A 733 14.12 3.71 -35.37
CA LEU A 733 12.91 3.12 -35.95
C LEU A 733 12.38 3.91 -37.15
N ALA A 734 12.46 5.25 -37.16
CA ALA A 734 12.10 6.09 -38.29
C ALA A 734 13.02 5.81 -39.50
N LEU A 735 14.34 5.75 -39.29
CA LEU A 735 15.33 5.42 -40.29
C LEU A 735 15.10 4.04 -40.87
N GLN A 736 14.86 3.04 -40.04
CA GLN A 736 14.50 1.68 -40.47
C GLN A 736 13.24 1.68 -41.39
N ARG A 737 12.20 2.43 -40.98
CA ARG A 737 10.95 2.52 -41.73
C ARG A 737 11.13 3.18 -43.09
N MET A 738 12.10 4.08 -43.20
CA MET A 738 12.46 4.75 -44.45
C MET A 738 13.40 3.92 -45.36
N GLY A 739 13.91 2.78 -44.88
CA GLY A 739 14.83 1.92 -45.62
C GLY A 739 16.32 2.27 -45.43
N ASP A 740 16.67 3.28 -44.64
CA ASP A 740 18.06 3.60 -44.32
C ASP A 740 18.56 2.72 -43.16
N LEU A 741 18.82 1.46 -43.51
CA LEU A 741 19.22 0.45 -42.52
C LEU A 741 20.61 0.70 -41.93
N ALA A 742 21.53 1.29 -42.70
CA ALA A 742 22.87 1.56 -42.21
C ALA A 742 22.85 2.58 -41.07
N ALA A 743 22.20 3.72 -41.29
CA ALA A 743 22.02 4.74 -40.29
C ALA A 743 21.20 4.24 -39.08
N ALA A 744 20.16 3.40 -39.32
CA ALA A 744 19.37 2.81 -38.26
C ALA A 744 20.18 1.89 -37.32
N ILE A 745 21.07 1.05 -37.93
CA ILE A 745 21.96 0.13 -37.18
C ILE A 745 22.99 0.91 -36.38
N GLU A 746 23.60 1.94 -36.97
CA GLU A 746 24.54 2.80 -36.25
C GLU A 746 23.90 3.49 -35.03
N GLU A 747 22.70 4.08 -35.22
CA GLU A 747 21.97 4.79 -34.20
C GLU A 747 21.55 3.88 -33.04
N ILE A 748 20.93 2.73 -33.36
CA ILE A 748 20.54 1.78 -32.32
C ILE A 748 21.74 1.18 -31.61
N GLY A 749 22.86 1.00 -32.29
CA GLY A 749 24.13 0.54 -31.67
C GLY A 749 24.61 1.47 -30.57
N GLY A 750 24.52 2.79 -30.77
CA GLY A 750 24.81 3.77 -29.75
C GLY A 750 23.87 3.65 -28.52
N VAL A 751 22.57 3.49 -28.78
CA VAL A 751 21.56 3.31 -27.74
C VAL A 751 21.81 2.03 -26.94
N LEU A 752 22.06 0.89 -27.61
CA LEU A 752 22.25 -0.40 -26.96
C LEU A 752 23.53 -0.46 -26.10
N ARG A 753 24.63 0.13 -26.57
CA ARG A 753 25.86 0.22 -25.78
C ARG A 753 25.65 1.00 -24.46
N PHE A 754 25.02 2.15 -24.53
CA PHE A 754 24.72 2.93 -23.32
C PHE A 754 23.74 2.18 -22.41
N ALA A 755 22.64 1.69 -22.95
CA ALA A 755 21.61 1.01 -22.18
C ALA A 755 22.11 -0.27 -21.50
N SER A 756 23.05 -1.01 -22.11
CA SER A 756 23.65 -2.22 -21.52
C SER A 756 24.51 -1.92 -20.30
N GLN A 757 25.21 -0.79 -20.28
CA GLN A 757 26.04 -0.36 -19.16
C GLN A 757 25.21 0.03 -17.95
N GLU A 758 24.09 0.73 -18.16
CA GLU A 758 23.20 1.22 -17.10
C GLU A 758 22.10 0.22 -16.72
N GLY A 759 21.73 -0.69 -17.58
CA GLY A 759 20.72 -1.70 -17.35
C GLY A 759 19.31 -1.31 -17.77
N PHE A 760 19.15 -0.30 -18.64
CA PHE A 760 17.83 0.09 -19.18
C PHE A 760 17.28 -1.03 -20.08
N MET A 761 16.16 -1.61 -19.71
CA MET A 761 15.48 -2.59 -20.53
C MET A 761 14.13 -2.10 -21.08
N ARG A 762 13.28 -1.57 -20.19
CA ARG A 762 11.93 -1.15 -20.58
C ARG A 762 11.91 0.07 -21.50
N LEU A 763 12.85 0.95 -21.37
CA LEU A 763 13.04 2.04 -22.32
C LEU A 763 13.05 1.53 -23.78
N ILE A 764 13.58 0.32 -24.01
CA ILE A 764 13.68 -0.33 -25.34
C ILE A 764 12.47 -1.23 -25.60
N LEU A 765 12.12 -2.11 -24.64
CA LEU A 765 11.09 -3.13 -24.80
C LEU A 765 9.70 -2.54 -25.02
N ASP A 766 9.40 -1.39 -24.43
CA ASP A 766 8.09 -0.73 -24.53
C ASP A 766 7.80 -0.15 -25.92
N GLU A 767 8.80 -0.05 -26.83
CA GLU A 767 8.57 0.33 -28.23
C GLU A 767 8.08 -0.83 -29.10
N GLY A 768 7.96 -2.03 -28.53
CA GLY A 768 7.30 -3.16 -29.15
C GLY A 768 8.16 -3.93 -30.15
N PRO A 769 7.52 -4.81 -30.97
CA PRO A 769 8.24 -5.81 -31.81
C PRO A 769 9.13 -5.22 -32.88
N ALA A 770 8.85 -4.01 -33.36
CA ALA A 770 9.64 -3.34 -34.38
C ALA A 770 11.12 -3.16 -33.99
N VAL A 771 11.36 -2.92 -32.68
CA VAL A 771 12.71 -2.81 -32.15
C VAL A 771 13.45 -4.15 -32.18
N GLY A 772 12.75 -5.27 -31.99
CA GLY A 772 13.34 -6.60 -32.01
C GLY A 772 14.00 -6.92 -33.36
N ALA A 773 13.35 -6.57 -34.48
CA ALA A 773 13.91 -6.75 -35.82
C ALA A 773 15.21 -5.93 -36.00
N LEU A 774 15.23 -4.70 -35.50
CA LEU A 774 16.40 -3.84 -35.61
C LEU A 774 17.55 -4.33 -34.70
N ILE A 775 17.27 -4.83 -33.51
CA ILE A 775 18.27 -5.44 -32.61
C ILE A 775 18.89 -6.68 -33.23
N GLN A 776 18.10 -7.55 -33.87
CA GLN A 776 18.61 -8.75 -34.57
C GLN A 776 19.56 -8.36 -35.72
N ARG A 777 19.20 -7.37 -36.50
CA ARG A 777 20.06 -6.86 -37.61
C ARG A 777 21.36 -6.27 -37.05
N TYR A 778 21.29 -5.53 -35.96
CA TYR A 778 22.49 -4.99 -35.26
C TYR A 778 23.38 -6.12 -34.72
N ASP A 779 22.81 -7.13 -34.07
CA ASP A 779 23.56 -8.29 -33.56
C ASP A 779 24.28 -9.06 -34.69
N THR A 780 23.57 -9.30 -35.82
CA THR A 780 24.16 -9.95 -37.00
C THR A 780 25.29 -9.12 -37.58
N ALA A 781 25.06 -7.81 -37.80
CA ALA A 781 26.09 -6.94 -38.37
C ALA A 781 27.33 -6.83 -37.46
N THR A 782 27.12 -6.80 -36.16
CA THR A 782 28.22 -6.73 -35.17
C THR A 782 29.03 -8.03 -35.12
N ARG A 783 28.35 -9.18 -35.18
CA ARG A 783 29.04 -10.49 -35.26
C ARG A 783 29.85 -10.64 -36.55
N GLU A 784 29.31 -10.25 -37.70
CA GLU A 784 30.00 -10.26 -38.98
C GLU A 784 31.24 -9.35 -38.94
N ALA A 785 31.09 -8.12 -38.40
CA ALA A 785 32.20 -7.20 -38.28
C ALA A 785 33.31 -7.74 -37.32
N ALA A 786 32.93 -8.40 -36.24
CA ALA A 786 33.86 -9.03 -35.31
C ALA A 786 34.63 -10.19 -35.94
N LEU A 787 33.96 -11.00 -36.78
CA LEU A 787 34.60 -12.08 -37.54
C LEU A 787 35.64 -11.54 -38.55
N VAL A 788 35.32 -10.43 -39.20
CA VAL A 788 36.23 -9.81 -40.17
C VAL A 788 37.45 -9.13 -39.51
N SER A 789 37.20 -8.43 -38.39
CA SER A 789 38.23 -7.66 -37.67
C SER A 789 39.04 -8.48 -36.67
N GLY A 790 38.62 -9.71 -36.33
CA GLY A 790 39.23 -10.52 -35.29
C GLY A 790 39.05 -9.95 -33.87
N SER A 791 38.20 -8.96 -33.72
CA SER A 791 37.96 -8.32 -32.41
C SER A 791 36.96 -9.15 -31.59
N ARG A 792 37.10 -9.14 -30.25
CA ARG A 792 36.17 -9.80 -29.33
C ARG A 792 34.96 -8.90 -29.08
N SER A 793 33.77 -9.48 -29.18
CA SER A 793 32.53 -8.81 -28.82
C SER A 793 32.49 -8.51 -27.30
N ASP A 794 31.92 -7.37 -26.91
CA ASP A 794 31.70 -7.03 -25.50
C ASP A 794 30.73 -8.03 -24.85
N PRO A 795 31.15 -8.82 -23.83
CA PRO A 795 30.30 -9.83 -23.22
C PRO A 795 29.03 -9.24 -22.55
N ILE A 796 29.13 -8.03 -22.00
CA ILE A 796 28.02 -7.35 -21.35
C ILE A 796 26.95 -7.02 -22.39
N LEU A 797 27.36 -6.47 -23.51
CA LEU A 797 26.44 -6.14 -24.61
C LEU A 797 25.80 -7.40 -25.20
N VAL A 798 26.56 -8.49 -25.38
CA VAL A 798 26.02 -9.75 -25.94
C VAL A 798 24.97 -10.35 -25.02
N ASP A 799 25.23 -10.45 -23.71
CA ASP A 799 24.24 -10.94 -22.72
C ASP A 799 23.01 -10.03 -22.69
N TYR A 800 23.20 -8.73 -22.72
CA TYR A 800 22.11 -7.76 -22.75
C TYR A 800 21.22 -7.90 -23.97
N LEU A 801 21.79 -8.06 -25.18
CA LEU A 801 21.04 -8.29 -26.42
C LEU A 801 20.25 -9.60 -26.35
N GLN A 802 20.83 -10.67 -25.81
CA GLN A 802 20.14 -11.94 -25.64
C GLN A 802 18.91 -11.79 -24.74
N ARG A 803 19.03 -11.09 -23.61
CA ARG A 803 17.90 -10.83 -22.71
C ARG A 803 16.79 -10.01 -23.39
N LEU A 804 17.13 -8.98 -24.14
CA LEU A 804 16.14 -8.19 -24.89
C LEU A 804 15.40 -9.05 -25.91
N LEU A 805 16.14 -9.85 -26.72
CA LEU A 805 15.56 -10.71 -27.74
C LEU A 805 14.72 -11.84 -27.16
N GLN A 806 15.08 -12.35 -25.98
CA GLN A 806 14.28 -13.35 -25.27
C GLN A 806 12.89 -12.81 -24.88
N VAL A 807 12.80 -11.55 -24.47
CA VAL A 807 11.54 -10.90 -24.11
C VAL A 807 10.72 -10.52 -25.36
N LEU A 808 11.37 -9.96 -26.39
CA LEU A 808 10.70 -9.53 -27.64
C LEU A 808 10.24 -10.70 -28.49
N GLY A 809 10.87 -11.86 -28.35
CA GLY A 809 10.64 -13.03 -29.20
C GLY A 809 11.31 -12.91 -30.58
N PRO A 810 11.28 -13.98 -31.39
CA PRO A 810 11.83 -13.94 -32.76
C PRO A 810 11.06 -12.94 -33.61
N ALA A 811 11.79 -11.99 -34.23
CA ALA A 811 11.19 -11.09 -35.21
C ALA A 811 10.67 -11.89 -36.39
N PRO A 812 9.54 -11.49 -37.02
CA PRO A 812 9.18 -12.01 -38.30
C PRO A 812 10.33 -11.68 -39.30
N LEU A 813 11.03 -12.67 -39.79
CA LEU A 813 12.02 -12.47 -40.84
C LEU A 813 11.30 -11.88 -42.06
N ASP A 814 11.74 -10.72 -42.54
CA ASP A 814 11.35 -10.16 -43.83
C ASP A 814 11.89 -11.09 -44.90
N ASN A 815 11.15 -12.12 -45.26
CA ASN A 815 11.29 -12.77 -46.50
C ASN A 815 10.45 -12.01 -47.55
N GLU A 816 11.03 -10.98 -48.15
CA GLU A 816 10.70 -10.64 -49.53
C GLU A 816 11.04 -11.84 -50.41
N ALA A 817 10.03 -12.42 -51.02
CA ALA A 817 10.01 -13.57 -51.87
C ALA A 817 9.79 -14.94 -51.19
N SER A 818 8.58 -15.19 -50.80
CA SER A 818 7.96 -16.50 -51.02
C SER A 818 6.45 -16.36 -50.98
N THR A 819 5.85 -16.22 -52.16
CA THR A 819 4.50 -16.68 -52.47
C THR A 819 4.44 -18.18 -52.20
N ALA A 820 4.16 -18.54 -50.95
CA ALA A 820 3.64 -19.85 -50.63
C ALA A 820 2.64 -19.67 -49.53
N ALA A 821 1.38 -19.83 -49.81
CA ALA A 821 0.28 -19.93 -48.86
C ALA A 821 0.59 -21.06 -47.88
N GLY A 822 1.23 -20.71 -46.76
CA GLY A 822 1.33 -21.56 -45.58
C GLY A 822 -0.05 -21.62 -44.95
N ALA A 823 -0.78 -22.70 -45.21
CA ALA A 823 -2.02 -22.98 -44.48
C ALA A 823 -1.73 -23.00 -42.95
N LEU A 824 -2.53 -22.28 -42.17
CA LEU A 824 -2.54 -22.40 -40.75
C LEU A 824 -2.61 -23.90 -40.38
N GLN A 825 -1.78 -24.36 -39.47
CA GLN A 825 -1.78 -25.76 -39.02
C GLN A 825 -3.17 -26.20 -38.53
N GLU A 826 -3.93 -25.27 -37.97
CA GLU A 826 -5.36 -25.42 -37.68
C GLU A 826 -6.10 -24.12 -38.03
N PRO A 827 -7.22 -24.20 -38.81
CA PRO A 827 -8.00 -23.02 -39.16
C PRO A 827 -8.70 -22.45 -37.94
N LEU A 828 -8.77 -21.12 -37.89
CA LEU A 828 -9.54 -20.41 -36.88
C LEU A 828 -11.04 -20.62 -37.13
N THR A 829 -11.79 -20.87 -36.05
CA THR A 829 -13.26 -20.97 -36.13
C THR A 829 -13.89 -19.58 -36.38
N ARG A 830 -15.11 -19.53 -36.87
CA ARG A 830 -15.86 -18.27 -37.08
C ARG A 830 -15.96 -17.43 -35.79
N LYS A 831 -16.09 -18.09 -34.65
CA LYS A 831 -16.12 -17.39 -33.31
C LYS A 831 -14.76 -16.83 -32.93
N GLU A 832 -13.71 -17.55 -33.21
CA GLU A 832 -12.33 -17.08 -32.96
C GLU A 832 -11.97 -15.92 -33.91
N ILE A 833 -12.37 -15.97 -35.19
CA ILE A 833 -12.18 -14.86 -36.12
C ILE A 833 -12.94 -13.62 -35.65
N ARG A 834 -14.17 -13.78 -35.18
CA ARG A 834 -14.97 -12.67 -34.67
C ARG A 834 -14.38 -12.08 -33.39
N ALA A 835 -13.92 -12.91 -32.48
CA ALA A 835 -13.21 -12.45 -31.28
C ALA A 835 -11.91 -11.71 -31.64
N LEU A 836 -11.17 -12.21 -32.61
CA LEU A 836 -9.93 -11.60 -33.10
C LEU A 836 -10.16 -10.26 -33.81
N GLN A 837 -11.29 -10.10 -34.53
CA GLN A 837 -11.71 -8.82 -35.10
C GLN A 837 -11.99 -7.79 -34.04
N LEU A 838 -12.78 -8.15 -33.03
CA LEU A 838 -13.07 -7.26 -31.88
C LEU A 838 -11.80 -6.91 -31.12
N LEU A 839 -10.87 -7.86 -30.96
CA LEU A 839 -9.56 -7.62 -30.37
C LEU A 839 -8.75 -6.60 -31.20
N ALA A 840 -8.78 -6.72 -32.52
CA ALA A 840 -8.09 -5.80 -33.43
C ALA A 840 -8.73 -4.40 -33.47
N GLU A 841 -10.01 -4.28 -33.12
CA GLU A 841 -10.75 -3.04 -32.93
C GLU A 841 -10.51 -2.41 -31.55
N GLY A 842 -9.73 -3.08 -30.67
CA GLY A 842 -9.35 -2.54 -29.35
C GLY A 842 -10.36 -2.78 -28.23
N TYR A 843 -11.33 -3.69 -28.41
CA TYR A 843 -12.30 -3.99 -27.37
C TYR A 843 -11.67 -4.76 -26.20
N SER A 844 -12.12 -4.43 -25.00
CA SER A 844 -11.79 -5.16 -23.78
C SER A 844 -12.44 -6.56 -23.74
N ASN A 845 -11.97 -7.45 -22.88
CA ASN A 845 -12.57 -8.79 -22.76
C ASN A 845 -14.05 -8.69 -22.38
N SER A 846 -14.39 -7.81 -21.46
CA SER A 846 -15.77 -7.60 -21.03
C SER A 846 -16.66 -7.05 -22.16
N ALA A 847 -16.15 -6.07 -22.92
CA ALA A 847 -16.84 -5.54 -24.09
C ALA A 847 -16.95 -6.57 -25.24
N MET A 848 -15.95 -7.42 -25.41
CA MET A 848 -16.03 -8.55 -26.34
C MET A 848 -17.04 -9.60 -25.87
N ALA A 849 -17.08 -9.88 -24.57
CA ALA A 849 -18.04 -10.81 -23.97
C ALA A 849 -19.49 -10.35 -24.21
N GLU A 850 -19.77 -9.06 -24.00
CA GLU A 850 -21.05 -8.44 -24.32
C GLU A 850 -21.42 -8.56 -25.81
N LYS A 851 -20.48 -8.17 -26.68
CA LYS A 851 -20.71 -8.19 -28.16
C LYS A 851 -20.83 -9.60 -28.74
N LEU A 852 -20.23 -10.59 -28.10
CA LEU A 852 -20.30 -12.01 -28.52
C LEU A 852 -21.37 -12.79 -27.77
N PHE A 853 -22.06 -12.18 -26.80
CA PHE A 853 -23.09 -12.82 -25.95
C PHE A 853 -22.54 -14.07 -25.24
N VAL A 854 -21.33 -13.97 -24.69
CA VAL A 854 -20.64 -15.05 -23.94
C VAL A 854 -20.08 -14.52 -22.62
N SER A 855 -19.62 -15.40 -21.75
CA SER A 855 -18.93 -15.00 -20.51
C SER A 855 -17.49 -14.49 -20.79
N ASP A 856 -16.96 -13.66 -19.93
CA ASP A 856 -15.58 -13.20 -19.97
C ASP A 856 -14.57 -14.36 -19.96
N SER A 857 -14.85 -15.43 -19.22
CA SER A 857 -14.06 -16.66 -19.20
C SER A 857 -14.05 -17.36 -20.57
N THR A 858 -15.15 -17.30 -21.33
CA THR A 858 -15.26 -17.85 -22.67
C THR A 858 -14.41 -17.05 -23.65
N VAL A 859 -14.39 -15.72 -23.53
CA VAL A 859 -13.52 -14.86 -24.35
C VAL A 859 -12.06 -15.17 -24.07
N ARG A 860 -11.64 -15.33 -22.83
CA ARG A 860 -10.27 -15.72 -22.47
C ARG A 860 -9.88 -17.08 -23.08
N THR A 861 -10.80 -18.02 -23.09
CA THR A 861 -10.59 -19.32 -23.72
C THR A 861 -10.42 -19.18 -25.24
N HIS A 862 -11.25 -18.38 -25.92
CA HIS A 862 -11.09 -18.10 -27.35
C HIS A 862 -9.74 -17.45 -27.65
N LEU A 863 -9.32 -16.46 -26.85
CA LEU A 863 -8.03 -15.79 -27.05
C LEU A 863 -6.84 -16.73 -26.81
N ARG A 864 -6.92 -17.65 -25.85
CA ARG A 864 -5.91 -18.70 -25.65
C ARG A 864 -5.80 -19.61 -26.87
N ASN A 865 -6.94 -20.07 -27.39
CA ASN A 865 -6.98 -20.93 -28.57
C ASN A 865 -6.48 -20.21 -29.84
N ILE A 866 -6.84 -18.94 -30.02
CA ILE A 866 -6.32 -18.08 -31.08
C ILE A 866 -4.81 -17.98 -31.02
N ASN A 867 -4.26 -17.67 -29.84
CA ASN A 867 -2.82 -17.57 -29.64
C ASN A 867 -2.12 -18.90 -29.94
N MET A 868 -2.67 -20.02 -29.52
CA MET A 868 -2.13 -21.35 -29.80
C MET A 868 -2.14 -21.68 -31.30
N LYS A 869 -3.27 -21.45 -31.97
CA LYS A 869 -3.43 -21.75 -33.43
C LYS A 869 -2.61 -20.83 -34.33
N LEU A 870 -2.39 -19.58 -33.91
CA LEU A 870 -1.55 -18.62 -34.62
C LEU A 870 -0.07 -18.69 -34.22
N GLY A 871 0.29 -19.51 -33.23
CA GLY A 871 1.65 -19.52 -32.66
C GLY A 871 2.02 -18.19 -31.98
N ALA A 872 1.02 -17.41 -31.57
CA ALA A 872 1.23 -16.10 -30.96
C ALA A 872 1.47 -16.22 -29.44
N ARG A 873 2.42 -15.46 -28.93
CA ARG A 873 2.73 -15.38 -27.48
C ARG A 873 2.02 -14.23 -26.78
N SER A 874 1.44 -13.30 -27.55
CA SER A 874 0.70 -12.16 -27.04
C SER A 874 -0.49 -11.85 -27.95
N ARG A 875 -1.48 -11.11 -27.40
CA ARG A 875 -2.65 -10.65 -28.16
C ARG A 875 -2.28 -9.73 -29.32
N THR A 876 -1.33 -8.84 -29.11
CA THR A 876 -0.78 -7.96 -30.16
C THR A 876 -0.13 -8.74 -31.25
N GLN A 877 0.61 -9.80 -30.94
CA GLN A 877 1.22 -10.70 -31.92
C GLN A 877 0.14 -11.50 -32.65
N ALA A 878 -0.92 -11.95 -32.00
CA ALA A 878 -2.02 -12.65 -32.65
C ALA A 878 -2.72 -11.76 -33.69
N VAL A 879 -2.98 -10.49 -33.37
CA VAL A 879 -3.57 -9.52 -34.30
C VAL A 879 -2.62 -9.26 -35.50
N ALA A 880 -1.34 -9.06 -35.22
CA ALA A 880 -0.32 -8.84 -36.27
C ALA A 880 -0.21 -10.03 -37.21
N ILE A 881 -0.16 -11.25 -36.68
CA ILE A 881 -0.12 -12.50 -37.44
C ILE A 881 -1.40 -12.67 -38.28
N ALA A 882 -2.56 -12.44 -37.65
CA ALA A 882 -3.84 -12.57 -38.33
C ALA A 882 -4.03 -11.58 -39.49
N ARG A 883 -3.52 -10.35 -39.37
CA ARG A 883 -3.47 -9.36 -40.45
C ARG A 883 -2.52 -9.81 -41.55
N LYS A 884 -1.34 -10.35 -41.20
CA LYS A 884 -0.37 -10.87 -42.16
C LYS A 884 -0.94 -12.03 -42.96
N PHE A 885 -1.73 -12.90 -42.37
CA PHE A 885 -2.40 -14.01 -43.06
C PHE A 885 -3.74 -13.61 -43.73
N GLY A 886 -4.14 -12.34 -43.65
CA GLY A 886 -5.40 -11.86 -44.23
C GLY A 886 -6.68 -12.41 -43.57
N VAL A 887 -6.55 -12.95 -42.37
CA VAL A 887 -7.69 -13.49 -41.57
C VAL A 887 -8.58 -12.36 -41.07
N ILE A 888 -7.98 -11.22 -40.75
CA ILE A 888 -8.66 -9.97 -40.40
C ILE A 888 -8.05 -8.81 -41.16
N ARG A 889 -8.85 -7.76 -41.34
CA ARG A 889 -8.43 -6.53 -42.07
C ARG A 889 -7.74 -5.54 -41.14
#